data_d1cd828254225b28a9836ef0e07448b7
#
_entry.id   d1cd828254225b28a9836ef0e07448b7
#
_cell.length_a   1.000
_cell.length_b   1.000
_cell.length_c   1.000
_cell.angle_alpha   90.00
_cell.angle_beta   90.00
_cell.angle_gamma   90.00
#
_symmetry.space_group_name_H-M   'P 1'
#
loop_
_entity.id
_entity.type
_entity.pdbx_description
1 polymer ?
#
loop_
_entity_poly.entity_id
_entity_poly.type
_entity_poly.pdbx_seq_one_letter_code
_entity_poly.pdbx_strand_id
1 'polypeptide(L)'
;MEVIRMEKLEALRSKNTPSITLEEKNKILTTFNGVAMDYPQDKTVVQLFEEQVNKTPENIAIAFEDEELTYSELNMRANVLAHKLRDLGVVPDDYVVIMAERSLEMIIGIFGIIKAGGAYVPIDPTAPSERAQYMIEDCCPKAVVTYKVELVTSIPVINLDEIGIWEGEVMNPEPLNKPDDLIYCIYTSGTTGRPKGVMIEHRNVLNLVEWHRNYAEYSESTIVIQFLNYIFDASVQEIFSTLLSGCKLEIITEQDRRDPQKILRLLKNKHLLITPTLFGTLMSYAEENDLLKELHSFEKLYLGGESIPQDMIKRYASMEGNKIEHLYNMYGPTEATVASTAYRFNRHDDQILIGRPIANAQVYIMNEDALCGIGEVGELCIAGDGLARGYLNQPELTAAKFVANPYGKGKLYRTGDLAKWTPDGNIICLGREDEQVSIRGFRIELKEIEQVMRERVGIKDCAVIAKEVKHHEKMLCGYLIAEGPLNFLQIKDDLAKKLPAYMIPSQMMQIQSLPLTRNGKLDKQALSALNITTTAEYVAPKNKKEKRLCDIFKTLLGLEKVSIKDNFFTLGGDSLKAMQVVSKISAANDLSHANEQIHFSVQQLFDYPTVETLLQFIEQERDETIQYDADDFKTINKLLAKNKITENTAPKQSLGHVLITGVTGWLGAHVLDAFLASEEGIAYCVVRGVDLAESQKRMTEMLTNYFGNPYTGSDRIVVICGDISEEIVVDEHIDTIINCAANVKHYGSYTDFYQINVLGTQNMIALAKQKKAKLIHISTRAIFGDGAGSDSTHTLDEGQLYVGQSLENVYIRSKFESEVAVLRAKLEGLEATVMRVGNLTNRFSDLKFQKNYQDNAGLKRLKAFANLGVFPAEWGPLLTYEFSPVDLTAQAVIKLAQHDHPDFSVFHVYHHREIPFSQLTQLFKLAPVTLEAFINEVKLTANQLDQAHIYEAFIDLIHEQDQHFSQSTNALSSDFSMWYLNQIGFDWPKIDARYVKEYVSYFEKIGCWKLPA
;
A
#
# COMPACT_ATOMS: atom_id res chain seq x y z
N MET A 1 -19.64 -30.68 13.00
CA MET A 1 -19.75 -30.63 11.53
C MET A 1 -19.11 -31.84 10.83
N GLU A 2 -17.94 -32.31 11.22
CA GLU A 2 -17.31 -33.51 10.61
C GLU A 2 -18.09 -34.82 10.83
N VAL A 3 -18.71 -35.01 11.96
CA VAL A 3 -19.62 -36.18 12.20
C VAL A 3 -20.78 -36.15 11.22
N ILE A 4 -21.39 -35.01 11.01
CA ILE A 4 -22.45 -34.81 10.03
C ILE A 4 -21.91 -35.00 8.58
N ARG A 5 -20.64 -34.66 8.32
CA ARG A 5 -19.96 -34.87 7.03
C ARG A 5 -19.67 -36.36 6.79
N MET A 6 -19.25 -37.10 7.82
CA MET A 6 -19.01 -38.54 7.75
C MET A 6 -20.31 -39.34 7.58
N GLU A 7 -21.35 -39.02 8.35
CA GLU A 7 -22.69 -39.62 8.19
C GLU A 7 -23.27 -39.31 6.78
N LYS A 8 -23.00 -38.12 6.22
CA LYS A 8 -23.42 -37.73 4.88
C LYS A 8 -22.61 -38.43 3.77
N LEU A 9 -21.32 -38.65 3.96
CA LEU A 9 -20.49 -39.45 3.03
C LEU A 9 -20.86 -40.92 3.06
N GLU A 10 -21.30 -41.46 4.18
CA GLU A 10 -21.84 -42.82 4.29
C GLU A 10 -23.22 -42.95 3.65
N ALA A 11 -24.08 -41.93 3.76
CA ALA A 11 -25.38 -41.87 3.08
C ALA A 11 -25.26 -41.77 1.55
N LEU A 12 -24.23 -41.03 1.06
CA LEU A 12 -23.92 -40.97 -0.39
C LEU A 12 -23.39 -42.30 -0.95
N ARG A 13 -22.79 -43.15 -0.09
CA ARG A 13 -22.28 -44.49 -0.46
C ARG A 13 -23.35 -45.60 -0.44
N SER A 14 -24.52 -45.36 0.17
CA SER A 14 -25.63 -46.29 0.11
C SER A 14 -26.24 -46.28 -1.29
N LYS A 15 -26.08 -47.35 -2.02
CA LYS A 15 -26.52 -47.58 -3.42
C LYS A 15 -28.05 -47.60 -3.60
N ASN A 16 -28.83 -46.89 -2.84
CA ASN A 16 -30.23 -46.62 -3.13
C ASN A 16 -30.32 -45.30 -3.89
N THR A 17 -30.33 -45.30 -5.19
CA THR A 17 -30.69 -44.17 -6.04
C THR A 17 -32.16 -43.85 -5.75
N PRO A 18 -32.50 -42.77 -5.04
CA PRO A 18 -33.89 -42.33 -4.92
C PRO A 18 -34.32 -41.93 -6.34
N SER A 19 -35.46 -42.38 -6.78
CA SER A 19 -36.02 -42.00 -8.08
C SER A 19 -36.61 -40.61 -7.94
N ILE A 20 -35.86 -39.57 -8.37
CA ILE A 20 -36.41 -38.23 -8.55
C ILE A 20 -37.74 -38.29 -9.33
N THR A 21 -38.79 -37.71 -8.83
CA THR A 21 -40.08 -37.68 -9.53
C THR A 21 -39.96 -36.80 -10.79
N LEU A 22 -40.80 -37.10 -11.80
CA LEU A 22 -40.83 -36.30 -13.02
C LEU A 22 -41.19 -34.82 -12.73
N GLU A 23 -42.03 -34.59 -11.75
CA GLU A 23 -42.44 -33.25 -11.31
C GLU A 23 -41.25 -32.48 -10.69
N GLU A 24 -40.52 -33.08 -9.77
CA GLU A 24 -39.34 -32.49 -9.18
C GLU A 24 -38.25 -32.21 -10.23
N LYS A 25 -38.03 -33.19 -11.13
CA LYS A 25 -37.08 -33.01 -12.22
C LYS A 25 -37.47 -31.83 -13.11
N ASN A 26 -38.73 -31.70 -13.49
CA ASN A 26 -39.19 -30.56 -14.27
C ASN A 26 -39.04 -29.24 -13.48
N LYS A 27 -39.41 -29.22 -12.19
CA LYS A 27 -39.28 -28.06 -11.33
C LYS A 27 -37.83 -27.58 -11.25
N ILE A 28 -36.87 -28.50 -11.06
CA ILE A 28 -35.43 -28.17 -11.02
C ILE A 28 -34.95 -27.65 -12.38
N LEU A 29 -35.31 -28.35 -13.48
CA LEU A 29 -34.80 -28.00 -14.81
C LEU A 29 -35.39 -26.70 -15.38
N THR A 30 -36.58 -26.28 -14.92
CA THR A 30 -37.29 -25.11 -15.49
C THR A 30 -37.46 -23.98 -14.47
N THR A 31 -38.14 -24.25 -13.33
CA THR A 31 -38.50 -23.22 -12.34
C THR A 31 -37.30 -22.72 -11.56
N PHE A 32 -36.42 -23.63 -11.16
CA PHE A 32 -35.22 -23.26 -10.35
C PHE A 32 -34.09 -22.69 -11.20
N ASN A 33 -34.00 -23.11 -12.45
CA ASN A 33 -32.97 -22.74 -13.43
C ASN A 33 -33.47 -21.80 -14.55
N GLY A 34 -34.68 -21.27 -14.46
CA GLY A 34 -35.36 -20.66 -15.57
C GLY A 34 -35.19 -19.17 -15.80
N VAL A 35 -34.19 -18.51 -15.18
CA VAL A 35 -34.01 -17.08 -15.38
C VAL A 35 -33.19 -16.84 -16.66
N ALA A 36 -33.87 -16.62 -17.78
CA ALA A 36 -33.26 -16.10 -19.00
C ALA A 36 -33.31 -14.56 -18.97
N MET A 37 -32.24 -13.93 -19.40
CA MET A 37 -32.11 -12.49 -19.56
C MET A 37 -31.41 -12.20 -20.89
N ASP A 38 -31.97 -11.31 -21.67
CA ASP A 38 -31.33 -10.83 -22.89
C ASP A 38 -30.13 -9.94 -22.52
N TYR A 39 -29.01 -10.15 -23.17
CA TYR A 39 -27.83 -9.32 -23.10
C TYR A 39 -27.16 -9.21 -24.48
N PRO A 40 -26.29 -8.20 -24.73
CA PRO A 40 -25.65 -8.01 -26.04
C PRO A 40 -24.66 -9.13 -26.37
N GLN A 41 -25.13 -10.23 -26.95
CA GLN A 41 -24.32 -11.39 -27.28
C GLN A 41 -23.41 -11.20 -28.50
N ASP A 42 -23.66 -10.16 -29.28
CA ASP A 42 -22.91 -9.78 -30.49
C ASP A 42 -21.84 -8.70 -30.21
N LYS A 43 -21.78 -8.20 -28.99
CA LYS A 43 -20.81 -7.15 -28.56
C LYS A 43 -19.71 -7.71 -27.68
N THR A 44 -18.66 -6.90 -27.56
CA THR A 44 -17.55 -7.11 -26.60
C THR A 44 -17.65 -6.13 -25.44
N VAL A 45 -16.90 -6.38 -24.36
CA VAL A 45 -16.75 -5.46 -23.22
C VAL A 45 -16.21 -4.10 -23.69
N VAL A 46 -15.28 -4.08 -24.65
CA VAL A 46 -14.71 -2.85 -25.22
C VAL A 46 -15.78 -2.01 -25.90
N GLN A 47 -16.60 -2.60 -26.73
CA GLN A 47 -17.66 -1.88 -27.43
C GLN A 47 -18.67 -1.27 -26.48
N LEU A 48 -19.10 -1.99 -25.43
CA LEU A 48 -20.02 -1.45 -24.44
C LEU A 48 -19.38 -0.36 -23.60
N PHE A 49 -18.08 -0.46 -23.28
CA PHE A 49 -17.35 0.61 -22.60
C PHE A 49 -17.29 1.87 -23.47
N GLU A 50 -16.98 1.78 -24.74
CA GLU A 50 -16.91 2.91 -25.67
C GLU A 50 -18.30 3.55 -25.89
N GLU A 51 -19.36 2.75 -25.92
CA GLU A 51 -20.74 3.25 -25.94
C GLU A 51 -21.07 4.05 -24.65
N GLN A 52 -20.60 3.56 -23.49
CA GLN A 52 -20.78 4.27 -22.21
C GLN A 52 -19.97 5.56 -22.18
N VAL A 53 -18.71 5.55 -22.67
CA VAL A 53 -17.89 6.78 -22.82
C VAL A 53 -18.64 7.83 -23.65
N ASN A 54 -19.21 7.42 -24.79
CA ASN A 54 -19.97 8.34 -25.66
C ASN A 54 -21.23 8.88 -24.98
N LYS A 55 -21.87 8.10 -24.09
CA LYS A 55 -23.08 8.49 -23.36
C LYS A 55 -22.78 9.48 -22.23
N THR A 56 -21.71 9.27 -21.47
CA THR A 56 -21.37 10.07 -20.28
C THR A 56 -19.88 10.41 -20.22
N PRO A 57 -19.32 11.15 -21.24
CA PRO A 57 -17.88 11.37 -21.35
C PRO A 57 -17.28 12.15 -20.16
N GLU A 58 -18.05 13.08 -19.57
CA GLU A 58 -17.60 13.96 -18.49
C GLU A 58 -17.84 13.38 -17.08
N ASN A 59 -18.58 12.27 -16.96
CA ASN A 59 -18.73 11.63 -15.66
C ASN A 59 -17.39 11.07 -15.18
N ILE A 60 -17.15 11.12 -13.87
CA ILE A 60 -15.97 10.48 -13.28
C ILE A 60 -16.12 8.97 -13.39
N ALA A 61 -15.17 8.33 -14.06
CA ALA A 61 -15.11 6.87 -14.23
C ALA A 61 -14.37 6.21 -13.07
N ILE A 62 -13.16 6.69 -12.77
CA ILE A 62 -12.29 6.11 -11.76
C ILE A 62 -11.70 7.21 -10.86
N ALA A 63 -11.48 6.87 -9.59
CA ALA A 63 -10.81 7.72 -8.62
C ALA A 63 -9.83 6.90 -7.79
N PHE A 64 -8.67 7.48 -7.49
CA PHE A 64 -7.65 6.91 -6.61
C PHE A 64 -6.94 8.05 -5.89
N GLU A 65 -6.99 8.05 -4.56
CA GLU A 65 -6.51 9.14 -3.73
C GLU A 65 -7.11 10.50 -4.16
N ASP A 66 -6.29 11.47 -4.53
CA ASP A 66 -6.73 12.80 -4.97
C ASP A 66 -6.91 12.92 -6.49
N GLU A 67 -6.73 11.84 -7.24
CA GLU A 67 -6.80 11.84 -8.69
C GLU A 67 -8.09 11.19 -9.19
N GLU A 68 -8.74 11.84 -10.15
CA GLU A 68 -9.94 11.34 -10.81
C GLU A 68 -9.77 11.40 -12.32
N LEU A 69 -10.31 10.40 -13.01
CA LEU A 69 -10.42 10.43 -14.47
C LEU A 69 -11.86 10.31 -14.89
N THR A 70 -12.26 11.17 -15.83
CA THR A 70 -13.52 11.04 -16.54
C THR A 70 -13.53 9.80 -17.44
N TYR A 71 -14.69 9.37 -17.89
CA TYR A 71 -14.84 8.31 -18.88
C TYR A 71 -14.05 8.62 -20.16
N SER A 72 -14.07 9.87 -20.61
CA SER A 72 -13.30 10.34 -21.77
C SER A 72 -11.79 10.22 -21.56
N GLU A 73 -11.27 10.67 -20.40
CA GLU A 73 -9.84 10.62 -20.09
C GLU A 73 -9.33 9.19 -19.93
N LEU A 74 -10.10 8.34 -19.22
CA LEU A 74 -9.78 6.91 -19.11
C LEU A 74 -9.71 6.26 -20.50
N ASN A 75 -10.69 6.54 -21.34
CA ASN A 75 -10.73 6.00 -22.70
C ASN A 75 -9.53 6.44 -23.55
N MET A 76 -9.18 7.75 -23.51
CA MET A 76 -8.02 8.29 -24.25
C MET A 76 -6.72 7.63 -23.82
N ARG A 77 -6.46 7.50 -22.52
CA ARG A 77 -5.24 6.85 -22.01
C ARG A 77 -5.21 5.36 -22.38
N ALA A 78 -6.32 4.66 -22.25
CA ALA A 78 -6.46 3.27 -22.66
C ALA A 78 -6.21 3.08 -24.17
N ASN A 79 -6.67 4.03 -25.01
CA ASN A 79 -6.41 4.00 -26.47
C ASN A 79 -4.93 4.14 -26.80
N VAL A 80 -4.22 5.08 -26.16
CA VAL A 80 -2.77 5.24 -26.36
C VAL A 80 -2.02 3.93 -26.05
N LEU A 81 -2.36 3.28 -24.94
CA LEU A 81 -1.76 1.99 -24.59
C LEU A 81 -2.14 0.89 -25.60
N ALA A 82 -3.40 0.87 -26.02
CA ALA A 82 -3.88 -0.12 -26.97
C ALA A 82 -3.15 -0.02 -28.32
N HIS A 83 -2.92 1.19 -28.84
CA HIS A 83 -2.15 1.37 -30.07
C HIS A 83 -0.69 0.90 -29.89
N LYS A 84 -0.03 1.24 -28.78
CA LYS A 84 1.33 0.75 -28.50
C LYS A 84 1.41 -0.80 -28.43
N LEU A 85 0.41 -1.45 -27.85
CA LEU A 85 0.35 -2.91 -27.78
C LEU A 85 0.09 -3.52 -29.17
N ARG A 86 -0.71 -2.87 -30.02
CA ARG A 86 -0.92 -3.29 -31.41
C ARG A 86 0.36 -3.16 -32.25
N ASP A 87 1.13 -2.13 -32.04
CA ASP A 87 2.44 -1.97 -32.69
C ASP A 87 3.41 -3.10 -32.31
N LEU A 88 3.27 -3.69 -31.12
CA LEU A 88 3.95 -4.91 -30.71
C LEU A 88 3.34 -6.21 -31.28
N GLY A 89 2.26 -6.11 -32.03
CA GLY A 89 1.60 -7.23 -32.72
C GLY A 89 0.61 -8.00 -31.86
N VAL A 90 0.02 -7.38 -30.84
CA VAL A 90 -1.07 -7.99 -30.05
C VAL A 90 -2.33 -8.13 -30.91
N VAL A 91 -2.90 -9.34 -30.91
CA VAL A 91 -4.12 -9.71 -31.63
C VAL A 91 -5.07 -10.49 -30.71
N PRO A 92 -6.33 -10.75 -31.11
CA PRO A 92 -7.27 -11.54 -30.31
C PRO A 92 -6.69 -12.89 -29.84
N ASP A 93 -7.01 -13.25 -28.59
CA ASP A 93 -6.51 -14.43 -27.88
C ASP A 93 -5.01 -14.42 -27.52
N ASP A 94 -4.26 -13.37 -27.87
CA ASP A 94 -2.90 -13.17 -27.31
C ASP A 94 -2.98 -12.74 -25.84
N TYR A 95 -2.05 -13.23 -25.04
CA TYR A 95 -1.94 -12.84 -23.63
C TYR A 95 -1.03 -11.63 -23.47
N VAL A 96 -1.43 -10.72 -22.60
CA VAL A 96 -0.60 -9.60 -22.14
C VAL A 96 -0.61 -9.61 -20.60
N VAL A 97 0.56 -9.77 -20.01
CA VAL A 97 0.69 -9.75 -18.55
C VAL A 97 0.56 -8.31 -18.06
N ILE A 98 -0.14 -8.12 -16.94
CA ILE A 98 -0.18 -6.85 -16.22
C ILE A 98 0.32 -7.05 -14.78
N MET A 99 1.33 -6.25 -14.40
CA MET A 99 1.89 -6.19 -13.05
C MET A 99 1.86 -4.74 -12.59
N ALA A 100 0.89 -4.37 -11.78
CA ALA A 100 0.69 -2.99 -11.36
C ALA A 100 0.31 -2.90 -9.88
N GLU A 101 0.85 -1.90 -9.19
CA GLU A 101 0.31 -1.49 -7.89
C GLU A 101 -1.10 -0.90 -8.09
N ARG A 102 -1.88 -0.84 -6.98
CA ARG A 102 -3.20 -0.19 -7.00
C ARG A 102 -3.08 1.25 -7.43
N SER A 103 -3.76 1.62 -8.50
CA SER A 103 -3.64 2.94 -9.12
C SER A 103 -4.68 3.13 -10.23
N LEU A 104 -4.76 4.33 -10.79
CA LEU A 104 -5.50 4.60 -12.02
C LEU A 104 -4.90 3.82 -13.20
N GLU A 105 -3.55 3.71 -13.25
CA GLU A 105 -2.80 3.02 -14.29
C GLU A 105 -3.12 1.52 -14.33
N MET A 106 -3.44 0.89 -13.20
CA MET A 106 -3.90 -0.50 -13.15
C MET A 106 -5.18 -0.68 -13.99
N ILE A 107 -6.15 0.21 -13.86
CA ILE A 107 -7.40 0.17 -14.64
C ILE A 107 -7.15 0.54 -16.10
N ILE A 108 -6.35 1.58 -16.35
CA ILE A 108 -5.95 1.98 -17.71
C ILE A 108 -5.24 0.82 -18.40
N GLY A 109 -4.36 0.12 -17.69
CA GLY A 109 -3.63 -1.06 -18.19
C GLY A 109 -4.60 -2.17 -18.64
N ILE A 110 -5.56 -2.54 -17.81
CA ILE A 110 -6.58 -3.54 -18.12
C ILE A 110 -7.37 -3.14 -19.38
N PHE A 111 -7.89 -1.89 -19.43
CA PHE A 111 -8.65 -1.42 -20.59
C PHE A 111 -7.78 -1.29 -21.85
N GLY A 112 -6.54 -0.83 -21.72
CA GLY A 112 -5.59 -0.75 -22.85
C GLY A 112 -5.32 -2.13 -23.47
N ILE A 113 -5.12 -3.15 -22.64
CA ILE A 113 -4.89 -4.53 -23.11
C ILE A 113 -6.10 -5.06 -23.88
N ILE A 114 -7.30 -4.97 -23.30
CA ILE A 114 -8.51 -5.49 -23.97
C ILE A 114 -8.89 -4.68 -25.22
N LYS A 115 -8.60 -3.37 -25.26
CA LYS A 115 -8.77 -2.52 -26.44
C LYS A 115 -7.75 -2.83 -27.53
N ALA A 116 -6.56 -3.28 -27.18
CA ALA A 116 -5.57 -3.78 -28.17
C ALA A 116 -6.04 -5.05 -28.87
N GLY A 117 -6.92 -5.82 -28.23
CA GLY A 117 -7.37 -7.13 -28.67
C GLY A 117 -6.94 -8.26 -27.74
N GLY A 118 -5.98 -8.03 -26.85
CA GLY A 118 -5.39 -9.05 -25.99
C GLY A 118 -6.25 -9.43 -24.78
N ALA A 119 -5.93 -10.59 -24.21
CA ALA A 119 -6.44 -11.03 -22.91
C ALA A 119 -5.45 -10.63 -21.79
N TYR A 120 -5.91 -9.91 -20.76
CA TYR A 120 -5.03 -9.57 -19.68
C TYR A 120 -4.78 -10.75 -18.74
N VAL A 121 -3.52 -10.88 -18.28
CA VAL A 121 -3.10 -11.88 -17.30
C VAL A 121 -2.56 -11.12 -16.08
N PRO A 122 -3.35 -11.01 -15.01
CA PRO A 122 -2.94 -10.25 -13.84
C PRO A 122 -1.97 -11.07 -12.99
N ILE A 123 -0.83 -10.47 -12.65
CA ILE A 123 0.17 -11.05 -11.73
C ILE A 123 0.42 -10.05 -10.61
N ASP A 124 0.39 -10.53 -9.35
CA ASP A 124 0.67 -9.70 -8.20
C ASP A 124 2.15 -9.24 -8.22
N PRO A 125 2.43 -7.93 -8.13
CA PRO A 125 3.80 -7.41 -8.04
C PRO A 125 4.62 -8.03 -6.89
N THR A 126 3.95 -8.44 -5.81
CA THR A 126 4.57 -9.06 -4.63
C THR A 126 4.69 -10.59 -4.72
N ALA A 127 4.28 -11.19 -5.83
CA ALA A 127 4.38 -12.62 -6.04
C ALA A 127 5.85 -13.08 -6.02
N PRO A 128 6.15 -14.26 -5.44
CA PRO A 128 7.48 -14.83 -5.53
C PRO A 128 7.96 -14.92 -6.99
N SER A 129 9.23 -14.55 -7.23
CA SER A 129 9.78 -14.46 -8.59
C SER A 129 9.66 -15.77 -9.39
N GLU A 130 9.91 -16.94 -8.76
CA GLU A 130 9.73 -18.24 -9.40
C GLU A 130 8.28 -18.50 -9.83
N ARG A 131 7.31 -18.05 -9.02
CA ARG A 131 5.88 -18.18 -9.34
C ARG A 131 5.46 -17.23 -10.47
N ALA A 132 5.89 -15.98 -10.42
CA ALA A 132 5.63 -15.02 -11.49
C ALA A 132 6.23 -15.48 -12.81
N GLN A 133 7.48 -15.95 -12.78
CA GLN A 133 8.15 -16.49 -13.96
C GLN A 133 7.42 -17.70 -14.54
N TYR A 134 6.98 -18.64 -13.69
CA TYR A 134 6.19 -19.80 -14.16
C TYR A 134 4.92 -19.35 -14.89
N MET A 135 4.15 -18.37 -14.33
CA MET A 135 2.93 -17.89 -14.97
C MET A 135 3.21 -17.18 -16.30
N ILE A 136 4.30 -16.40 -16.37
CA ILE A 136 4.75 -15.74 -17.61
C ILE A 136 5.15 -16.78 -18.66
N GLU A 137 5.92 -17.81 -18.28
CA GLU A 137 6.33 -18.89 -19.20
C GLU A 137 5.14 -19.72 -19.68
N ASP A 138 4.17 -20.01 -18.80
CA ASP A 138 2.99 -20.81 -19.14
C ASP A 138 2.03 -20.06 -20.08
N CYS A 139 1.81 -18.76 -19.90
CA CYS A 139 0.93 -17.99 -20.78
C CYS A 139 1.65 -17.43 -22.02
N CYS A 140 2.97 -17.47 -22.11
CA CYS A 140 3.77 -16.99 -23.25
C CYS A 140 3.27 -15.62 -23.79
N PRO A 141 3.29 -14.52 -22.98
CA PRO A 141 2.63 -13.29 -23.35
C PRO A 141 3.38 -12.55 -24.47
N LYS A 142 2.65 -11.79 -25.28
CA LYS A 142 3.21 -10.91 -26.31
C LYS A 142 3.91 -9.70 -25.73
N ALA A 143 3.43 -9.18 -24.62
CA ALA A 143 3.98 -8.03 -23.92
C ALA A 143 3.68 -8.13 -22.43
N VAL A 144 4.40 -7.34 -21.63
CA VAL A 144 4.13 -7.11 -20.22
C VAL A 144 3.87 -5.62 -20.02
N VAL A 145 2.80 -5.28 -19.31
CA VAL A 145 2.48 -3.92 -18.88
C VAL A 145 2.81 -3.81 -17.39
N THR A 146 3.63 -2.83 -17.01
CA THR A 146 4.03 -2.63 -15.62
C THR A 146 3.68 -1.22 -15.11
N TYR A 147 3.44 -1.09 -13.81
CA TYR A 147 3.35 0.20 -13.13
C TYR A 147 3.98 0.11 -11.74
N LYS A 148 5.02 0.92 -11.49
CA LYS A 148 5.85 0.87 -10.26
C LYS A 148 6.44 -0.51 -9.97
N VAL A 149 6.70 -1.28 -11.01
CA VAL A 149 7.27 -2.63 -10.93
C VAL A 149 8.43 -2.73 -11.91
N GLU A 150 9.60 -3.12 -11.39
CA GLU A 150 10.75 -3.45 -12.24
C GLU A 150 10.72 -4.94 -12.58
N LEU A 151 10.77 -5.26 -13.86
CA LEU A 151 10.80 -6.63 -14.36
C LEU A 151 11.92 -6.80 -15.36
N VAL A 152 12.82 -7.75 -15.09
CA VAL A 152 13.88 -8.13 -16.05
C VAL A 152 13.39 -9.33 -16.87
N THR A 153 13.11 -9.09 -18.14
CA THR A 153 12.60 -10.12 -19.06
C THR A 153 13.04 -9.82 -20.49
N SER A 154 13.03 -10.85 -21.35
CA SER A 154 13.24 -10.68 -22.80
C SER A 154 11.97 -10.32 -23.58
N ILE A 155 10.81 -10.33 -22.90
CA ILE A 155 9.51 -9.98 -23.48
C ILE A 155 9.40 -8.45 -23.53
N PRO A 156 8.81 -7.83 -24.57
CA PRO A 156 8.57 -6.40 -24.61
C PRO A 156 7.79 -5.91 -23.37
N VAL A 157 8.33 -4.90 -22.68
CA VAL A 157 7.70 -4.29 -21.50
C VAL A 157 7.24 -2.88 -21.83
N ILE A 158 6.01 -2.55 -21.47
CA ILE A 158 5.49 -1.17 -21.47
C ILE A 158 5.31 -0.74 -20.02
N ASN A 159 6.14 0.20 -19.57
CA ASN A 159 6.05 0.74 -18.23
C ASN A 159 5.17 1.99 -18.23
N LEU A 160 4.04 1.94 -17.49
CA LEU A 160 3.07 3.03 -17.40
C LEU A 160 3.55 4.21 -16.53
N ASP A 161 4.69 4.06 -15.85
CA ASP A 161 5.34 5.12 -15.06
C ASP A 161 6.34 5.95 -15.91
N GLU A 162 6.53 5.63 -17.19
CA GLU A 162 7.44 6.35 -18.07
C GLU A 162 6.88 7.72 -18.46
N ILE A 163 7.79 8.72 -18.48
CA ILE A 163 7.44 10.08 -18.91
C ILE A 163 7.06 10.05 -20.39
N GLY A 164 5.90 10.65 -20.73
CA GLY A 164 5.41 10.70 -22.10
C GLY A 164 4.72 9.41 -22.55
N ILE A 165 4.51 8.44 -21.66
CA ILE A 165 3.81 7.19 -22.00
C ILE A 165 2.43 7.44 -22.63
N TRP A 166 1.75 8.53 -22.21
CA TRP A 166 0.43 8.91 -22.68
C TRP A 166 0.44 9.76 -23.95
N GLU A 167 1.60 9.95 -24.58
CA GLU A 167 1.70 10.58 -25.89
C GLU A 167 1.46 9.54 -27.00
N GLY A 168 0.54 9.82 -27.92
CA GLY A 168 0.23 8.93 -29.04
C GLY A 168 -1.16 9.10 -29.59
N GLU A 169 -1.65 8.10 -30.33
CA GLU A 169 -2.98 8.07 -30.92
C GLU A 169 -4.05 7.87 -29.84
N VAL A 170 -4.96 8.83 -29.72
CA VAL A 170 -6.02 8.84 -28.69
C VAL A 170 -7.39 8.33 -29.17
N MET A 171 -7.55 8.13 -30.47
CA MET A 171 -8.80 7.63 -31.05
C MET A 171 -8.97 6.14 -30.73
N ASN A 172 -10.23 5.71 -30.64
CA ASN A 172 -10.53 4.31 -30.44
C ASN A 172 -9.89 3.45 -31.56
N PRO A 173 -9.12 2.43 -31.22
CA PRO A 173 -8.61 1.51 -32.21
C PRO A 173 -9.77 0.70 -32.83
N GLU A 174 -9.66 0.36 -34.11
CA GLU A 174 -10.66 -0.49 -34.77
C GLU A 174 -10.91 -1.79 -33.98
N PRO A 175 -12.16 -2.19 -33.72
CA PRO A 175 -12.46 -3.40 -32.96
C PRO A 175 -11.91 -4.67 -33.63
N LEU A 176 -11.10 -5.46 -32.93
CA LEU A 176 -10.60 -6.74 -33.40
C LEU A 176 -11.31 -7.93 -32.77
N ASN A 177 -11.69 -7.79 -31.49
CA ASN A 177 -12.27 -8.88 -30.70
C ASN A 177 -13.70 -9.20 -31.12
N LYS A 178 -14.02 -10.47 -30.99
CA LYS A 178 -15.38 -11.04 -31.02
C LYS A 178 -15.82 -11.43 -29.61
N PRO A 179 -17.14 -11.66 -29.39
CA PRO A 179 -17.64 -12.02 -28.05
C PRO A 179 -17.03 -13.30 -27.45
N ASP A 180 -16.60 -14.23 -28.28
CA ASP A 180 -15.97 -15.48 -27.90
C ASP A 180 -14.42 -15.45 -27.84
N ASP A 181 -13.80 -14.29 -28.09
CA ASP A 181 -12.37 -14.09 -27.80
C ASP A 181 -12.15 -13.89 -26.31
N LEU A 182 -10.91 -14.20 -25.85
CA LEU A 182 -10.53 -14.08 -24.44
C LEU A 182 -10.45 -12.61 -24.00
N ILE A 183 -10.93 -12.35 -22.79
CA ILE A 183 -10.77 -11.06 -22.13
C ILE A 183 -9.69 -11.14 -21.04
N TYR A 184 -9.62 -12.29 -20.34
CA TYR A 184 -8.58 -12.51 -19.33
C TYR A 184 -8.24 -13.98 -19.12
N CYS A 185 -7.08 -14.23 -18.52
CA CYS A 185 -6.69 -15.50 -17.96
C CYS A 185 -6.18 -15.29 -16.53
N ILE A 186 -6.98 -15.70 -15.53
CA ILE A 186 -6.63 -15.57 -14.10
C ILE A 186 -6.14 -16.91 -13.58
N TYR A 187 -4.96 -16.87 -12.91
CA TYR A 187 -4.35 -18.06 -12.32
C TYR A 187 -4.92 -18.37 -10.93
N THR A 188 -5.32 -19.61 -10.74
CA THR A 188 -5.78 -20.16 -9.47
C THR A 188 -4.84 -21.27 -8.99
N SER A 189 -4.90 -21.64 -7.70
CA SER A 189 -4.14 -22.78 -7.17
C SER A 189 -4.53 -24.07 -7.87
N GLY A 190 -3.56 -24.95 -8.13
CA GLY A 190 -3.75 -26.17 -8.89
C GLY A 190 -3.51 -27.46 -8.08
N THR A 191 -4.32 -28.49 -8.34
CA THR A 191 -4.19 -29.81 -7.67
C THR A 191 -2.88 -30.54 -7.99
N THR A 192 -2.19 -30.11 -9.05
CA THR A 192 -0.88 -30.64 -9.48
C THR A 192 0.31 -29.94 -8.84
N GLY A 193 0.08 -29.01 -7.88
CA GLY A 193 1.13 -28.27 -7.21
C GLY A 193 1.66 -27.06 -8.01
N ARG A 194 1.03 -26.70 -9.11
CA ARG A 194 1.32 -25.50 -9.92
C ARG A 194 0.05 -24.72 -10.21
N PRO A 195 0.11 -23.39 -10.32
CA PRO A 195 -1.05 -22.58 -10.70
C PRO A 195 -1.61 -23.01 -12.06
N LYS A 196 -2.93 -22.87 -12.22
CA LYS A 196 -3.65 -23.12 -13.48
C LYS A 196 -4.35 -21.86 -13.94
N GLY A 197 -4.18 -21.49 -15.20
CA GLY A 197 -4.85 -20.33 -15.83
C GLY A 197 -6.26 -20.66 -16.26
N VAL A 198 -7.25 -19.90 -15.79
CA VAL A 198 -8.65 -20.02 -16.19
C VAL A 198 -8.94 -18.99 -17.28
N MET A 199 -9.36 -19.45 -18.45
CA MET A 199 -9.56 -18.65 -19.65
C MET A 199 -11.02 -18.20 -19.78
N ILE A 200 -11.27 -16.89 -19.69
CA ILE A 200 -12.60 -16.27 -19.74
C ILE A 200 -12.76 -15.42 -21.00
N GLU A 201 -13.95 -15.51 -21.63
CA GLU A 201 -14.31 -14.83 -22.86
C GLU A 201 -15.11 -13.55 -22.58
N HIS A 202 -15.12 -12.58 -23.51
CA HIS A 202 -15.89 -11.35 -23.38
C HIS A 202 -17.37 -11.58 -23.07
N ARG A 203 -18.01 -12.56 -23.74
CA ARG A 203 -19.43 -12.88 -23.53
C ARG A 203 -19.74 -13.34 -22.11
N ASN A 204 -18.80 -14.04 -21.44
CA ASN A 204 -19.01 -14.50 -20.06
C ASN A 204 -19.09 -13.29 -19.10
N VAL A 205 -18.19 -12.31 -19.28
CA VAL A 205 -18.19 -11.08 -18.48
C VAL A 205 -19.44 -10.25 -18.76
N LEU A 206 -19.89 -10.16 -20.02
CA LEU A 206 -21.09 -9.40 -20.35
C LEU A 206 -22.35 -9.98 -19.72
N ASN A 207 -22.48 -11.29 -19.66
CA ASN A 207 -23.60 -11.93 -18.96
C ASN A 207 -23.60 -11.58 -17.47
N LEU A 208 -22.43 -11.64 -16.82
CA LEU A 208 -22.27 -11.24 -15.41
C LEU A 208 -22.63 -9.76 -15.19
N VAL A 209 -22.09 -8.86 -16.02
CA VAL A 209 -22.29 -7.41 -15.90
C VAL A 209 -23.77 -7.04 -16.05
N GLU A 210 -24.42 -7.53 -17.09
CA GLU A 210 -25.83 -7.20 -17.34
C GLU A 210 -26.74 -7.74 -16.23
N TRP A 211 -26.49 -8.97 -15.75
CA TRP A 211 -27.22 -9.50 -14.61
C TRP A 211 -26.95 -8.63 -13.35
N HIS A 212 -25.68 -8.33 -13.03
CA HIS A 212 -25.32 -7.63 -11.81
C HIS A 212 -25.84 -6.21 -11.81
N ARG A 213 -25.75 -5.50 -12.92
CA ARG A 213 -26.30 -4.15 -13.08
C ARG A 213 -27.79 -4.07 -12.72
N ASN A 214 -28.56 -5.03 -13.21
CA ASN A 214 -29.99 -5.12 -12.92
C ASN A 214 -30.28 -5.57 -11.48
N TYR A 215 -29.53 -6.56 -10.97
CA TYR A 215 -29.69 -7.09 -9.62
C TYR A 215 -29.28 -6.08 -8.56
N ALA A 216 -28.22 -5.34 -8.82
CA ALA A 216 -27.70 -4.30 -7.93
C ALA A 216 -28.41 -2.94 -8.09
N GLU A 217 -29.30 -2.80 -9.09
CA GLU A 217 -30.03 -1.56 -9.37
C GLU A 217 -29.09 -0.34 -9.56
N TYR A 218 -28.02 -0.52 -10.36
CA TYR A 218 -27.04 0.53 -10.63
C TYR A 218 -27.65 1.77 -11.29
N SER A 219 -27.24 2.94 -10.83
CA SER A 219 -27.54 4.25 -11.41
C SER A 219 -26.25 5.03 -11.65
N GLU A 220 -26.29 6.07 -12.45
CA GLU A 220 -25.10 6.93 -12.72
C GLU A 220 -24.51 7.58 -11.45
N SER A 221 -25.27 7.64 -10.36
CA SER A 221 -24.80 8.14 -9.05
C SER A 221 -24.21 7.03 -8.17
N THR A 222 -24.23 5.77 -8.58
CA THR A 222 -23.68 4.64 -7.80
C THR A 222 -22.15 4.73 -7.75
N ILE A 223 -21.62 4.59 -6.55
CA ILE A 223 -20.18 4.50 -6.32
C ILE A 223 -19.85 3.08 -5.84
N VAL A 224 -18.91 2.44 -6.49
CA VAL A 224 -18.41 1.11 -6.13
C VAL A 224 -16.97 1.23 -5.66
N ILE A 225 -16.65 0.63 -4.53
CA ILE A 225 -15.27 0.56 -4.04
C ILE A 225 -14.55 -0.61 -4.72
N GLN A 226 -13.45 -0.33 -5.39
CA GLN A 226 -12.54 -1.35 -5.88
C GLN A 226 -11.65 -1.81 -4.73
N PHE A 227 -12.09 -2.83 -4.03
CA PHE A 227 -11.49 -3.34 -2.80
C PHE A 227 -10.60 -4.56 -3.04
N LEU A 228 -11.05 -5.50 -3.85
CA LEU A 228 -10.38 -6.77 -4.08
C LEU A 228 -9.11 -6.60 -4.92
N ASN A 229 -8.11 -7.47 -4.71
CA ASN A 229 -6.93 -7.45 -5.56
C ASN A 229 -7.33 -7.91 -6.98
N TYR A 230 -6.87 -7.20 -8.01
CA TYR A 230 -7.20 -7.43 -9.42
C TYR A 230 -6.73 -8.78 -9.97
N ILE A 231 -5.87 -9.49 -9.22
CA ILE A 231 -5.50 -10.88 -9.56
C ILE A 231 -6.60 -11.89 -9.28
N PHE A 232 -7.69 -11.50 -8.60
CA PHE A 232 -8.85 -12.35 -8.32
C PHE A 232 -10.02 -11.96 -9.21
N ASP A 233 -10.75 -12.97 -9.64
CA ASP A 233 -11.90 -12.83 -10.53
C ASP A 233 -13.04 -11.96 -9.98
N ALA A 234 -13.21 -11.90 -8.66
CA ALA A 234 -14.24 -11.05 -8.08
C ALA A 234 -14.00 -9.53 -8.32
N SER A 235 -12.76 -9.11 -8.60
CA SER A 235 -12.45 -7.74 -9.05
C SER A 235 -13.06 -7.43 -10.43
N VAL A 236 -13.27 -8.43 -11.27
CA VAL A 236 -13.92 -8.31 -12.58
C VAL A 236 -15.32 -7.73 -12.42
N GLN A 237 -16.07 -8.20 -11.40
CA GLN A 237 -17.38 -7.67 -11.08
C GLN A 237 -17.31 -6.22 -10.63
N GLU A 238 -16.37 -5.87 -9.73
CA GLU A 238 -16.17 -4.49 -9.28
C GLU A 238 -15.86 -3.55 -10.46
N ILE A 239 -14.91 -3.94 -11.33
CA ILE A 239 -14.41 -3.09 -12.42
C ILE A 239 -15.45 -2.98 -13.54
N PHE A 240 -15.84 -4.12 -14.14
CA PHE A 240 -16.63 -4.06 -15.37
C PHE A 240 -18.10 -3.76 -15.12
N SER A 241 -18.72 -4.26 -14.03
CA SER A 241 -20.11 -3.90 -13.74
C SER A 241 -20.25 -2.40 -13.45
N THR A 242 -19.25 -1.78 -12.85
CA THR A 242 -19.24 -0.34 -12.57
C THR A 242 -19.06 0.46 -13.85
N LEU A 243 -17.97 0.21 -14.59
CA LEU A 243 -17.57 1.06 -15.70
C LEU A 243 -18.45 0.90 -16.95
N LEU A 244 -19.08 -0.28 -17.16
CA LEU A 244 -20.05 -0.45 -18.22
C LEU A 244 -21.45 0.09 -17.87
N SER A 245 -21.67 0.51 -16.62
CA SER A 245 -22.94 1.08 -16.16
C SER A 245 -22.91 2.61 -16.03
N GLY A 246 -21.81 3.29 -16.33
CA GLY A 246 -21.66 4.73 -16.17
C GLY A 246 -21.45 5.19 -14.73
N CYS A 247 -21.12 4.27 -13.82
CA CYS A 247 -20.89 4.49 -12.40
C CYS A 247 -19.44 4.88 -12.10
N LYS A 248 -19.18 5.40 -10.90
CA LYS A 248 -17.83 5.72 -10.41
C LYS A 248 -17.22 4.51 -9.70
N LEU A 249 -16.00 4.14 -10.10
CA LEU A 249 -15.17 3.16 -9.41
C LEU A 249 -14.12 3.89 -8.54
N GLU A 250 -14.20 3.72 -7.24
CA GLU A 250 -13.26 4.30 -6.28
C GLU A 250 -12.26 3.25 -5.82
N ILE A 251 -10.99 3.45 -6.14
CA ILE A 251 -9.91 2.50 -5.83
C ILE A 251 -9.38 2.84 -4.44
N ILE A 252 -9.39 1.85 -3.54
CA ILE A 252 -8.83 2.00 -2.18
C ILE A 252 -7.33 1.71 -2.18
N THR A 253 -6.54 2.48 -1.40
CA THR A 253 -5.11 2.20 -1.23
C THR A 253 -4.88 0.89 -0.48
N GLU A 254 -3.70 0.28 -0.67
CA GLU A 254 -3.35 -0.95 0.08
C GLU A 254 -3.24 -0.69 1.59
N GLN A 255 -2.84 0.52 1.98
CA GLN A 255 -2.78 0.93 3.38
C GLN A 255 -4.18 1.05 3.99
N ASP A 256 -5.12 1.74 3.31
CA ASP A 256 -6.47 1.96 3.82
C ASP A 256 -7.28 0.66 3.87
N ARG A 257 -7.02 -0.26 2.94
CA ARG A 257 -7.59 -1.61 2.93
C ARG A 257 -7.27 -2.43 4.18
N ARG A 258 -6.21 -2.06 4.90
CA ARG A 258 -5.77 -2.71 6.16
C ARG A 258 -6.26 -1.99 7.42
N ASP A 259 -6.96 -0.86 7.26
CA ASP A 259 -7.46 -0.04 8.36
C ASP A 259 -8.99 -0.17 8.50
N PRO A 260 -9.50 -0.86 9.55
CA PRO A 260 -10.94 -1.04 9.73
C PRO A 260 -11.70 0.26 9.87
N GLN A 261 -11.11 1.29 10.48
CA GLN A 261 -11.74 2.58 10.68
C GLN A 261 -11.93 3.30 9.35
N LYS A 262 -10.91 3.27 8.49
CA LYS A 262 -10.98 3.85 7.15
C LYS A 262 -11.97 3.12 6.27
N ILE A 263 -11.96 1.76 6.30
CA ILE A 263 -12.95 0.96 5.57
C ILE A 263 -14.37 1.36 5.97
N LEU A 264 -14.67 1.44 7.28
CA LEU A 264 -16.00 1.80 7.77
C LEU A 264 -16.43 3.19 7.30
N ARG A 265 -15.54 4.18 7.31
CA ARG A 265 -15.81 5.53 6.80
C ARG A 265 -16.10 5.56 5.30
N LEU A 266 -15.40 4.70 4.53
CA LEU A 266 -15.59 4.59 3.08
C LEU A 266 -16.93 3.99 2.68
N LEU A 267 -17.62 3.26 3.56
CA LEU A 267 -18.88 2.56 3.25
C LEU A 267 -20.03 3.48 2.88
N LYS A 268 -20.01 4.74 3.31
CA LYS A 268 -21.17 5.64 3.24
C LYS A 268 -21.75 5.78 1.82
N ASN A 269 -22.97 5.28 1.64
CA ASN A 269 -23.72 5.29 0.37
C ASN A 269 -22.95 4.67 -0.82
N LYS A 270 -22.17 3.61 -0.56
CA LYS A 270 -21.37 2.92 -1.57
C LYS A 270 -21.68 1.44 -1.60
N HIS A 271 -21.31 0.81 -2.72
CA HIS A 271 -21.32 -0.63 -2.89
C HIS A 271 -19.93 -1.19 -2.60
N LEU A 272 -19.89 -2.34 -1.92
CA LEU A 272 -18.64 -3.01 -1.57
C LEU A 272 -18.78 -4.52 -1.62
N LEU A 273 -17.75 -5.21 -2.16
CA LEU A 273 -17.62 -6.67 -2.15
C LEU A 273 -16.45 -7.07 -1.24
N ILE A 274 -16.73 -7.86 -0.19
CA ILE A 274 -15.72 -8.33 0.76
C ILE A 274 -15.92 -9.79 1.15
N THR A 275 -14.92 -10.34 1.84
CA THR A 275 -15.05 -11.68 2.43
C THR A 275 -15.85 -11.66 3.73
N PRO A 276 -16.55 -12.75 4.07
CA PRO A 276 -17.22 -12.91 5.36
C PRO A 276 -16.28 -12.68 6.56
N THR A 277 -15.05 -13.16 6.48
CA THR A 277 -14.05 -12.98 7.55
C THR A 277 -13.75 -11.50 7.81
N LEU A 278 -13.57 -10.68 6.77
CA LEU A 278 -13.38 -9.24 6.92
C LEU A 278 -14.63 -8.56 7.48
N PHE A 279 -15.83 -8.94 7.00
CA PHE A 279 -17.07 -8.38 7.53
C PHE A 279 -17.22 -8.64 9.02
N GLY A 280 -16.92 -9.86 9.50
CA GLY A 280 -16.90 -10.20 10.92
C GLY A 280 -15.93 -9.33 11.74
N THR A 281 -14.76 -8.99 11.16
CA THR A 281 -13.78 -8.09 11.78
C THR A 281 -14.30 -6.66 11.87
N LEU A 282 -14.90 -6.14 10.78
CA LEU A 282 -15.49 -4.80 10.76
C LEU A 282 -16.64 -4.67 11.78
N MET A 283 -17.48 -5.71 11.91
CA MET A 283 -18.54 -5.76 12.92
C MET A 283 -17.96 -5.65 14.33
N SER A 284 -16.95 -6.45 14.66
CA SER A 284 -16.33 -6.43 15.99
C SER A 284 -15.65 -5.10 16.27
N TYR A 285 -14.95 -4.55 15.28
CA TYR A 285 -14.31 -3.23 15.41
C TYR A 285 -15.36 -2.12 15.64
N ALA A 286 -16.47 -2.14 14.88
CA ALA A 286 -17.52 -1.14 14.99
C ALA A 286 -18.23 -1.18 16.36
N GLU A 287 -18.47 -2.38 16.92
CA GLU A 287 -19.03 -2.53 18.27
C GLU A 287 -18.08 -2.04 19.36
N GLU A 288 -16.78 -2.36 19.24
CA GLU A 288 -15.76 -1.99 20.23
C GLU A 288 -15.46 -0.47 20.24
N ASN A 289 -15.69 0.24 19.11
CA ASN A 289 -15.35 1.65 18.93
C ASN A 289 -16.55 2.59 18.72
N ASP A 290 -17.78 2.12 18.96
CA ASP A 290 -19.03 2.89 18.77
C ASP A 290 -19.24 3.44 17.33
N LEU A 291 -18.84 2.65 16.31
CA LEU A 291 -18.90 2.98 14.88
C LEU A 291 -20.01 2.19 14.15
N LEU A 292 -21.09 1.81 14.82
CA LEU A 292 -22.18 1.05 14.19
C LEU A 292 -22.92 1.86 13.11
N LYS A 293 -22.97 3.19 13.21
CA LYS A 293 -23.54 4.04 12.19
C LYS A 293 -22.76 4.00 10.89
N GLU A 294 -21.44 3.99 10.98
CA GLU A 294 -20.52 3.85 9.86
C GLU A 294 -20.65 2.45 9.25
N LEU A 295 -20.66 1.39 10.07
CA LEU A 295 -20.87 0.02 9.60
C LEU A 295 -22.17 -0.12 8.79
N HIS A 296 -23.24 0.55 9.21
CA HIS A 296 -24.55 0.48 8.56
C HIS A 296 -24.74 1.56 7.47
N SER A 297 -23.69 2.27 7.07
CA SER A 297 -23.81 3.38 6.12
C SER A 297 -23.75 2.94 4.66
N PHE A 298 -23.34 1.71 4.34
CA PHE A 298 -23.27 1.21 2.96
C PHE A 298 -24.61 1.25 2.23
N GLU A 299 -24.58 1.33 0.91
CA GLU A 299 -25.76 1.16 0.09
C GLU A 299 -26.05 -0.30 -0.16
N LYS A 300 -25.08 -1.07 -0.66
CA LYS A 300 -25.17 -2.55 -0.78
C LYS A 300 -23.84 -3.19 -0.42
N LEU A 301 -23.89 -4.30 0.31
CA LEU A 301 -22.71 -5.06 0.71
C LEU A 301 -22.82 -6.50 0.24
N TYR A 302 -21.82 -6.95 -0.50
CA TYR A 302 -21.75 -8.29 -1.03
C TYR A 302 -20.70 -9.11 -0.27
N LEU A 303 -21.08 -10.31 0.14
CA LEU A 303 -20.20 -11.28 0.79
C LEU A 303 -19.92 -12.43 -0.18
N GLY A 304 -18.65 -12.76 -0.39
CA GLY A 304 -18.26 -13.82 -1.30
C GLY A 304 -16.90 -14.43 -0.99
N GLY A 305 -16.54 -15.49 -1.72
CA GLY A 305 -15.24 -16.15 -1.64
C GLY A 305 -15.05 -17.11 -0.47
N GLU A 306 -15.91 -17.09 0.55
CA GLU A 306 -15.84 -17.96 1.72
C GLU A 306 -17.24 -18.45 2.16
N SER A 307 -17.26 -19.51 2.99
CA SER A 307 -18.50 -19.92 3.67
C SER A 307 -18.87 -18.92 4.76
N ILE A 308 -20.12 -18.47 4.77
CA ILE A 308 -20.63 -17.51 5.75
C ILE A 308 -21.06 -18.28 7.02
N PRO A 309 -20.55 -17.91 8.23
CA PRO A 309 -21.04 -18.45 9.48
C PRO A 309 -22.47 -17.97 9.79
N GLN A 310 -23.34 -18.88 10.22
CA GLN A 310 -24.75 -18.52 10.50
C GLN A 310 -24.88 -17.57 11.71
N ASP A 311 -24.07 -17.75 12.74
CA ASP A 311 -24.02 -16.88 13.90
C ASP A 311 -23.58 -15.46 13.57
N MET A 312 -22.72 -15.26 12.58
CA MET A 312 -22.33 -13.94 12.09
C MET A 312 -23.54 -13.16 11.53
N ILE A 313 -24.35 -13.80 10.69
CA ILE A 313 -25.55 -13.16 10.12
C ILE A 313 -26.59 -12.89 11.21
N LYS A 314 -26.80 -13.82 12.16
CA LYS A 314 -27.68 -13.62 13.30
C LYS A 314 -27.22 -12.47 14.20
N ARG A 315 -25.91 -12.37 14.45
CA ARG A 315 -25.31 -11.25 15.19
C ARG A 315 -25.56 -9.93 14.49
N TYR A 316 -25.28 -9.85 13.18
CA TYR A 316 -25.53 -8.64 12.39
C TYR A 316 -27.01 -8.23 12.38
N ALA A 317 -27.92 -9.20 12.19
CA ALA A 317 -29.37 -8.96 12.20
C ALA A 317 -29.90 -8.46 13.57
N SER A 318 -29.18 -8.74 14.67
CA SER A 318 -29.52 -8.26 16.02
C SER A 318 -29.00 -6.87 16.35
N MET A 319 -28.10 -6.30 15.56
CA MET A 319 -27.56 -4.95 15.76
C MET A 319 -28.64 -3.90 15.46
N GLU A 320 -28.68 -2.83 16.27
CA GLU A 320 -29.59 -1.72 16.04
C GLU A 320 -29.19 -0.95 14.78
N GLY A 321 -30.18 -0.63 13.94
CA GLY A 321 -29.95 0.11 12.68
C GLY A 321 -29.33 -0.71 11.55
N ASN A 322 -29.19 -2.04 11.69
CA ASN A 322 -28.64 -2.90 10.65
C ASN A 322 -29.39 -2.81 9.32
N LYS A 323 -28.65 -3.04 8.23
CA LYS A 323 -29.17 -3.08 6.87
C LYS A 323 -29.10 -4.51 6.30
N ILE A 324 -29.62 -5.51 7.03
CA ILE A 324 -29.58 -6.92 6.62
C ILE A 324 -30.15 -7.15 5.21
N GLU A 325 -31.18 -6.38 4.83
CA GLU A 325 -31.80 -6.47 3.51
C GLU A 325 -30.98 -5.86 2.37
N HIS A 326 -29.86 -5.21 2.69
CA HIS A 326 -28.87 -4.69 1.75
C HIS A 326 -27.58 -5.54 1.75
N LEU A 327 -27.62 -6.68 2.44
CA LEU A 327 -26.54 -7.66 2.52
C LEU A 327 -26.83 -8.83 1.58
N TYR A 328 -25.82 -9.23 0.79
CA TYR A 328 -25.96 -10.26 -0.24
C TYR A 328 -24.90 -11.33 -0.06
N ASN A 329 -25.25 -12.59 -0.36
CA ASN A 329 -24.32 -13.71 -0.48
C ASN A 329 -24.10 -14.02 -1.96
N MET A 330 -22.88 -14.00 -2.42
CA MET A 330 -22.47 -14.26 -3.80
C MET A 330 -21.64 -15.54 -3.84
N TYR A 331 -22.00 -16.48 -4.69
CA TYR A 331 -21.24 -17.71 -4.86
C TYR A 331 -20.98 -17.98 -6.33
N GLY A 332 -19.74 -18.32 -6.64
CA GLY A 332 -19.30 -18.83 -7.95
C GLY A 332 -17.81 -19.15 -7.94
N PRO A 333 -17.37 -20.15 -8.69
CA PRO A 333 -15.96 -20.41 -8.93
C PRO A 333 -15.46 -19.56 -10.11
N THR A 334 -14.17 -19.34 -10.19
CA THR A 334 -13.50 -18.61 -11.30
C THR A 334 -13.83 -19.22 -12.65
N GLU A 335 -13.97 -20.53 -12.70
CA GLU A 335 -14.34 -21.30 -13.89
C GLU A 335 -15.77 -21.03 -14.40
N ALA A 336 -16.57 -20.27 -13.63
CA ALA A 336 -17.92 -19.85 -14.02
C ALA A 336 -18.12 -18.33 -13.89
N THR A 337 -17.07 -17.56 -14.07
CA THR A 337 -17.04 -16.09 -14.15
C THR A 337 -17.65 -15.42 -12.93
N VAL A 338 -16.93 -15.45 -11.80
CA VAL A 338 -17.20 -14.75 -10.53
C VAL A 338 -18.44 -15.27 -9.79
N ALA A 339 -19.64 -15.00 -10.29
CA ALA A 339 -20.90 -15.33 -9.62
C ALA A 339 -21.77 -16.26 -10.47
N SER A 340 -22.25 -17.33 -9.85
CA SER A 340 -23.19 -18.28 -10.47
C SER A 340 -24.52 -18.33 -9.73
N THR A 341 -24.54 -17.97 -8.43
CA THR A 341 -25.76 -17.83 -7.64
C THR A 341 -25.66 -16.61 -6.74
N ALA A 342 -26.79 -16.06 -6.33
CA ALA A 342 -26.89 -14.94 -5.40
C ALA A 342 -28.08 -15.07 -4.45
N TYR A 343 -27.90 -14.58 -3.24
CA TYR A 343 -28.93 -14.53 -2.20
C TYR A 343 -28.92 -13.18 -1.50
N ARG A 344 -30.10 -12.59 -1.34
CA ARG A 344 -30.31 -11.39 -0.54
C ARG A 344 -30.80 -11.80 0.85
N PHE A 345 -30.05 -11.47 1.90
CA PHE A 345 -30.42 -11.83 3.26
C PHE A 345 -31.68 -11.12 3.74
N ASN A 346 -32.38 -11.79 4.66
CA ASN A 346 -33.48 -11.21 5.40
C ASN A 346 -33.38 -11.57 6.91
N ARG A 347 -34.14 -10.88 7.75
CA ARG A 347 -34.07 -11.00 9.23
C ARG A 347 -34.47 -12.38 9.78
N HIS A 348 -35.17 -13.17 9.00
CA HIS A 348 -35.77 -14.45 9.44
C HIS A 348 -35.04 -15.67 8.87
N ASP A 349 -33.85 -15.45 8.31
CA ASP A 349 -33.07 -16.53 7.71
C ASP A 349 -32.52 -17.47 8.78
N ASP A 350 -33.03 -18.69 8.79
CA ASP A 350 -32.58 -19.75 9.71
C ASP A 350 -31.37 -20.54 9.18
N GLN A 351 -31.03 -20.38 7.91
CA GLN A 351 -29.95 -21.10 7.22
C GLN A 351 -29.20 -20.17 6.29
N ILE A 352 -27.93 -20.48 6.05
CA ILE A 352 -27.15 -19.76 5.05
C ILE A 352 -27.41 -20.36 3.67
N LEU A 353 -27.97 -19.56 2.80
CA LEU A 353 -28.28 -19.90 1.43
C LEU A 353 -27.29 -19.23 0.49
N ILE A 354 -26.85 -19.94 -0.56
CA ILE A 354 -26.12 -19.33 -1.68
C ILE A 354 -27.10 -18.83 -2.76
N GLY A 355 -28.37 -19.00 -2.53
CA GLY A 355 -29.47 -18.46 -3.33
C GLY A 355 -29.81 -19.26 -4.55
N ARG A 356 -30.19 -18.54 -5.62
CA ARG A 356 -30.62 -19.09 -6.91
C ARG A 356 -29.60 -18.78 -7.98
N PRO A 357 -29.62 -19.56 -9.11
CA PRO A 357 -28.81 -19.23 -10.27
C PRO A 357 -29.04 -17.79 -10.74
N ILE A 358 -27.94 -17.12 -11.13
CA ILE A 358 -28.02 -15.83 -11.82
C ILE A 358 -28.63 -16.02 -13.23
N ALA A 359 -28.96 -14.92 -13.89
CA ALA A 359 -29.51 -15.02 -15.26
C ALA A 359 -28.55 -15.76 -16.22
N ASN A 360 -29.12 -16.61 -17.07
CA ASN A 360 -28.44 -17.45 -18.06
C ASN A 360 -27.44 -18.46 -17.46
N ALA A 361 -27.41 -18.64 -16.12
CA ALA A 361 -26.73 -19.73 -15.47
C ALA A 361 -27.72 -20.85 -15.09
N GLN A 362 -27.27 -22.09 -15.13
CA GLN A 362 -27.98 -23.24 -14.62
C GLN A 362 -27.16 -23.98 -13.59
N VAL A 363 -27.81 -24.42 -12.51
CA VAL A 363 -27.18 -25.21 -11.45
C VAL A 363 -27.86 -26.56 -11.36
N TYR A 364 -27.08 -27.62 -11.33
CA TYR A 364 -27.53 -28.98 -11.13
C TYR A 364 -26.82 -29.58 -9.90
N ILE A 365 -27.58 -30.26 -9.05
CA ILE A 365 -27.04 -31.04 -7.97
C ILE A 365 -27.02 -32.49 -8.43
N MET A 366 -25.83 -33.09 -8.50
CA MET A 366 -25.65 -34.41 -9.18
C MET A 366 -24.95 -35.39 -8.23
N ASN A 367 -25.38 -36.66 -8.32
CA ASN A 367 -24.66 -37.79 -7.74
C ASN A 367 -24.16 -38.64 -8.94
N GLU A 368 -22.84 -38.66 -9.11
CA GLU A 368 -22.21 -39.15 -10.35
C GLU A 368 -22.80 -38.45 -11.60
N ASP A 369 -23.56 -39.15 -12.43
CA ASP A 369 -24.21 -38.62 -13.63
C ASP A 369 -25.72 -38.42 -13.46
N ALA A 370 -26.28 -38.68 -12.26
CA ALA A 370 -27.71 -38.59 -11.99
C ALA A 370 -28.07 -37.28 -11.28
N LEU A 371 -29.18 -36.64 -11.68
CA LEU A 371 -29.73 -35.47 -11.03
C LEU A 371 -30.34 -35.87 -9.68
N CYS A 372 -29.96 -35.17 -8.62
CA CYS A 372 -30.53 -35.31 -7.27
C CYS A 372 -31.91 -34.62 -7.18
N GLY A 373 -32.80 -35.16 -6.35
CA GLY A 373 -34.07 -34.55 -5.98
C GLY A 373 -33.91 -33.38 -4.97
N ILE A 374 -35.02 -32.72 -4.67
CA ILE A 374 -35.04 -31.61 -3.71
C ILE A 374 -34.70 -32.15 -2.29
N GLY A 375 -33.73 -31.53 -1.62
CA GLY A 375 -33.24 -31.97 -0.32
C GLY A 375 -32.13 -33.01 -0.37
N GLU A 376 -31.89 -33.68 -1.51
CA GLU A 376 -30.81 -34.64 -1.69
C GLU A 376 -29.46 -33.94 -1.86
N VAL A 377 -28.41 -34.53 -1.31
CA VAL A 377 -27.03 -34.00 -1.34
C VAL A 377 -26.31 -34.59 -2.55
N GLY A 378 -25.67 -33.73 -3.33
CA GLY A 378 -24.84 -34.11 -4.46
C GLY A 378 -23.79 -33.04 -4.77
N GLU A 379 -22.98 -33.27 -5.80
CA GLU A 379 -22.02 -32.28 -6.31
C GLU A 379 -22.78 -31.14 -7.01
N LEU A 380 -22.47 -29.92 -6.68
CA LEU A 380 -22.97 -28.74 -7.38
C LEU A 380 -22.25 -28.62 -8.71
N CYS A 381 -23.00 -28.59 -9.80
CA CYS A 381 -22.52 -28.46 -11.16
C CYS A 381 -23.12 -27.21 -11.80
N ILE A 382 -22.37 -26.50 -12.61
CA ILE A 382 -22.77 -25.21 -13.20
C ILE A 382 -22.73 -25.32 -14.72
N ALA A 383 -23.75 -24.80 -15.40
CA ALA A 383 -23.79 -24.61 -16.83
C ALA A 383 -24.25 -23.20 -17.19
N GLY A 384 -24.18 -22.81 -18.45
CA GLY A 384 -24.65 -21.54 -18.97
C GLY A 384 -23.56 -20.63 -19.52
N ASP A 385 -23.94 -19.37 -19.74
CA ASP A 385 -23.14 -18.40 -20.49
C ASP A 385 -21.91 -17.88 -19.70
N GLY A 386 -21.85 -18.11 -18.38
CA GLY A 386 -20.70 -17.74 -17.53
C GLY A 386 -19.56 -18.76 -17.57
N LEU A 387 -19.67 -19.92 -18.26
CA LEU A 387 -18.62 -20.95 -18.22
C LEU A 387 -17.37 -20.53 -18.99
N ALA A 388 -16.20 -20.70 -18.35
CA ALA A 388 -14.88 -20.52 -18.94
C ALA A 388 -14.67 -21.40 -20.18
N ARG A 389 -13.78 -20.97 -21.07
CA ARG A 389 -13.32 -21.78 -22.21
C ARG A 389 -12.66 -23.08 -21.73
N GLY A 390 -11.92 -23.01 -20.62
CA GLY A 390 -11.21 -24.12 -20.01
C GLY A 390 -9.95 -23.64 -19.27
N TYR A 391 -9.02 -24.55 -19.03
CA TYR A 391 -7.72 -24.26 -18.42
C TYR A 391 -6.63 -24.15 -19.49
N LEU A 392 -5.81 -23.11 -19.38
CA LEU A 392 -4.67 -22.87 -20.27
C LEU A 392 -3.69 -24.05 -20.21
N ASN A 393 -3.26 -24.53 -21.36
CA ASN A 393 -2.30 -25.64 -21.54
C ASN A 393 -2.65 -26.97 -20.80
N GLN A 394 -3.91 -27.12 -20.30
CA GLN A 394 -4.34 -28.30 -19.56
C GLN A 394 -5.62 -28.95 -20.18
N PRO A 395 -5.53 -29.52 -21.39
CA PRO A 395 -6.70 -30.05 -22.08
C PRO A 395 -7.35 -31.26 -21.38
N GLU A 396 -6.55 -32.12 -20.72
CA GLU A 396 -7.05 -33.28 -19.98
C GLU A 396 -7.83 -32.85 -18.74
N LEU A 397 -7.32 -31.88 -17.95
CA LEU A 397 -8.02 -31.31 -16.81
C LEU A 397 -9.30 -30.60 -17.26
N THR A 398 -9.24 -29.87 -18.37
CA THR A 398 -10.39 -29.21 -18.97
C THR A 398 -11.48 -30.25 -19.33
N ALA A 399 -11.11 -31.32 -19.98
CA ALA A 399 -12.07 -32.39 -20.37
C ALA A 399 -12.67 -33.10 -19.12
N ALA A 400 -11.88 -33.26 -18.05
CA ALA A 400 -12.34 -33.88 -16.81
C ALA A 400 -13.31 -33.00 -16.00
N LYS A 401 -13.15 -31.67 -16.05
CA LYS A 401 -13.96 -30.72 -15.28
C LYS A 401 -15.10 -30.08 -16.06
N PHE A 402 -14.93 -29.86 -17.36
CA PHE A 402 -15.95 -29.30 -18.26
C PHE A 402 -16.52 -30.39 -19.17
N VAL A 403 -17.48 -31.13 -18.63
CA VAL A 403 -18.13 -32.27 -19.31
C VAL A 403 -19.33 -31.83 -20.15
N ALA A 404 -19.86 -32.73 -21.02
CA ALA A 404 -21.07 -32.41 -21.75
C ALA A 404 -22.28 -32.24 -20.82
N ASN A 405 -23.12 -31.23 -21.05
CA ASN A 405 -24.31 -30.99 -20.23
C ASN A 405 -25.41 -32.01 -20.59
N PRO A 406 -25.78 -32.93 -19.69
CA PRO A 406 -26.81 -33.92 -19.99
C PRO A 406 -28.25 -33.36 -19.99
N TYR A 407 -28.46 -32.12 -19.51
CA TYR A 407 -29.77 -31.50 -19.34
C TYR A 407 -29.96 -30.23 -20.19
N GLY A 408 -28.98 -29.86 -21.00
CA GLY A 408 -29.03 -28.66 -21.82
C GLY A 408 -27.99 -28.65 -22.94
N LYS A 409 -27.78 -27.47 -23.55
CA LYS A 409 -26.73 -27.28 -24.55
C LYS A 409 -25.39 -26.98 -23.88
N GLY A 410 -24.29 -27.24 -24.56
CA GLY A 410 -22.95 -26.86 -24.16
C GLY A 410 -22.32 -27.75 -23.10
N LYS A 411 -21.54 -27.13 -22.23
CA LYS A 411 -20.75 -27.81 -21.18
C LYS A 411 -21.36 -27.64 -19.79
N LEU A 412 -20.95 -28.49 -18.88
CA LEU A 412 -21.24 -28.49 -17.45
C LEU A 412 -19.92 -28.51 -16.68
N TYR A 413 -19.73 -27.58 -15.80
CA TYR A 413 -18.56 -27.53 -14.94
C TYR A 413 -18.80 -28.23 -13.59
N ARG A 414 -17.97 -29.18 -13.22
CA ARG A 414 -17.99 -29.93 -11.97
C ARG A 414 -17.17 -29.22 -10.91
N THR A 415 -17.86 -28.58 -9.94
CA THR A 415 -17.20 -27.69 -8.97
C THR A 415 -16.41 -28.42 -7.88
N GLY A 416 -16.86 -29.64 -7.51
CA GLY A 416 -16.40 -30.34 -6.32
C GLY A 416 -17.02 -29.85 -5.01
N ASP A 417 -17.97 -28.90 -5.08
CA ASP A 417 -18.74 -28.46 -3.91
C ASP A 417 -19.96 -29.34 -3.72
N LEU A 418 -20.28 -29.69 -2.46
CA LEU A 418 -21.49 -30.43 -2.12
C LEU A 418 -22.62 -29.46 -1.78
N ALA A 419 -23.81 -29.72 -2.32
CA ALA A 419 -24.96 -28.85 -2.13
C ALA A 419 -26.27 -29.63 -2.14
N LYS A 420 -27.37 -28.96 -1.82
CA LYS A 420 -28.73 -29.45 -1.96
C LYS A 420 -29.70 -28.32 -2.28
N TRP A 421 -30.76 -28.65 -3.05
CA TRP A 421 -31.90 -27.74 -3.26
C TRP A 421 -32.80 -27.68 -2.02
N THR A 422 -33.32 -26.51 -1.73
CA THR A 422 -34.44 -26.32 -0.82
C THR A 422 -35.76 -26.38 -1.57
N PRO A 423 -36.90 -26.63 -0.90
CA PRO A 423 -38.21 -26.73 -1.57
C PRO A 423 -38.66 -25.47 -2.33
N ASP A 424 -38.15 -24.30 -1.92
CA ASP A 424 -38.42 -23.00 -2.52
C ASP A 424 -37.46 -22.62 -3.64
N GLY A 425 -36.49 -23.50 -3.97
CA GLY A 425 -35.56 -23.33 -5.09
C GLY A 425 -34.33 -22.49 -4.77
N ASN A 426 -33.98 -22.34 -3.48
CA ASN A 426 -32.67 -21.87 -3.08
C ASN A 426 -31.69 -23.05 -2.92
N ILE A 427 -30.41 -22.74 -2.82
CA ILE A 427 -29.34 -23.74 -2.69
C ILE A 427 -28.63 -23.55 -1.34
N ILE A 428 -28.39 -24.68 -0.65
CA ILE A 428 -27.53 -24.76 0.53
C ILE A 428 -26.23 -25.41 0.11
N CYS A 429 -25.10 -24.70 0.25
CA CYS A 429 -23.76 -25.25 0.07
C CYS A 429 -23.32 -25.91 1.38
N LEU A 430 -22.82 -27.15 1.30
CA LEU A 430 -22.43 -27.98 2.43
C LEU A 430 -20.92 -28.14 2.59
N GLY A 431 -20.15 -27.50 1.72
CA GLY A 431 -18.68 -27.54 1.67
C GLY A 431 -18.18 -28.43 0.53
N ARG A 432 -16.89 -28.76 0.54
CA ARG A 432 -16.23 -29.46 -0.57
C ARG A 432 -16.11 -30.96 -0.33
N GLU A 433 -16.16 -31.71 -1.43
CA GLU A 433 -15.85 -33.14 -1.44
C GLU A 433 -14.35 -33.38 -1.37
N ASP A 434 -13.55 -32.50 -1.97
CA ASP A 434 -12.07 -32.58 -2.02
C ASP A 434 -11.39 -31.84 -0.84
N GLU A 435 -10.06 -31.76 -0.88
CA GLU A 435 -9.23 -31.16 0.17
C GLU A 435 -8.97 -29.65 -0.02
N GLN A 436 -9.52 -29.05 -1.06
CA GLN A 436 -9.43 -27.64 -1.32
C GLN A 436 -10.12 -26.81 -0.22
N VAL A 437 -9.51 -25.73 0.19
CA VAL A 437 -10.05 -24.83 1.22
C VAL A 437 -10.11 -23.40 0.71
N SER A 438 -11.06 -22.63 1.22
CA SER A 438 -11.05 -21.17 1.09
C SER A 438 -10.69 -20.56 2.45
N ILE A 439 -9.67 -19.70 2.45
CA ILE A 439 -9.19 -18.97 3.63
C ILE A 439 -8.98 -17.51 3.23
N ARG A 440 -9.72 -16.58 3.83
CA ARG A 440 -9.70 -15.15 3.53
C ARG A 440 -9.95 -14.82 2.06
N GLY A 441 -10.84 -15.58 1.44
CA GLY A 441 -11.17 -15.46 0.01
C GLY A 441 -10.16 -16.12 -0.93
N PHE A 442 -9.03 -16.62 -0.44
CA PHE A 442 -8.04 -17.33 -1.24
C PHE A 442 -8.44 -18.81 -1.40
N ARG A 443 -8.55 -19.24 -2.62
CA ARG A 443 -8.75 -20.67 -2.96
C ARG A 443 -7.40 -21.37 -2.89
N ILE A 444 -7.24 -22.30 -1.94
CA ILE A 444 -5.97 -22.94 -1.62
C ILE A 444 -6.07 -24.46 -1.80
N GLU A 445 -5.16 -24.99 -2.61
CA GLU A 445 -4.92 -26.43 -2.72
C GLU A 445 -3.87 -26.83 -1.69
N LEU A 446 -4.24 -27.59 -0.65
CA LEU A 446 -3.32 -28.01 0.38
C LEU A 446 -2.16 -28.84 -0.17
N LYS A 447 -2.41 -29.61 -1.23
CA LYS A 447 -1.39 -30.43 -1.91
C LYS A 447 -0.30 -29.59 -2.58
N GLU A 448 -0.59 -28.40 -3.07
CA GLU A 448 0.41 -27.47 -3.62
C GLU A 448 1.44 -27.09 -2.54
N ILE A 449 0.96 -26.78 -1.34
CA ILE A 449 1.83 -26.47 -0.21
C ILE A 449 2.66 -27.69 0.22
N GLU A 450 2.01 -28.85 0.33
CA GLU A 450 2.69 -30.11 0.70
C GLU A 450 3.78 -30.50 -0.29
N GLN A 451 3.54 -30.30 -1.57
CA GLN A 451 4.53 -30.59 -2.60
C GLN A 451 5.77 -29.72 -2.45
N VAL A 452 5.60 -28.42 -2.31
CA VAL A 452 6.72 -27.48 -2.11
C VAL A 452 7.47 -27.80 -0.81
N MET A 453 6.76 -28.21 0.24
CA MET A 453 7.39 -28.65 1.50
C MET A 453 8.23 -29.92 1.32
N ARG A 454 7.75 -30.91 0.54
CA ARG A 454 8.47 -32.17 0.30
C ARG A 454 9.73 -32.00 -0.56
N GLU A 455 9.78 -30.99 -1.41
CA GLU A 455 10.98 -30.68 -2.22
C GLU A 455 12.17 -30.23 -1.38
N ARG A 456 11.93 -29.86 -0.12
CA ARG A 456 12.99 -29.38 0.76
C ARG A 456 13.83 -30.51 1.33
N VAL A 457 15.16 -30.35 1.24
CA VAL A 457 16.13 -31.31 1.83
C VAL A 457 15.92 -31.42 3.34
N GLY A 458 15.81 -32.66 3.84
CA GLY A 458 15.61 -32.95 5.26
C GLY A 458 14.17 -33.22 5.66
N ILE A 459 13.17 -32.91 4.84
CA ILE A 459 11.79 -33.30 5.06
C ILE A 459 11.52 -34.64 4.39
N LYS A 460 11.09 -35.64 5.17
CA LYS A 460 10.76 -36.99 4.65
C LYS A 460 9.33 -37.06 4.13
N ASP A 461 8.40 -36.47 4.87
CA ASP A 461 6.99 -36.38 4.51
C ASP A 461 6.33 -35.22 5.28
N CYS A 462 5.19 -34.77 4.78
CA CYS A 462 4.42 -33.71 5.42
C CYS A 462 2.93 -33.82 5.12
N ALA A 463 2.13 -33.18 5.96
CA ALA A 463 0.73 -32.95 5.72
C ALA A 463 0.37 -31.50 6.10
N VAL A 464 -0.54 -30.89 5.35
CA VAL A 464 -1.09 -29.56 5.63
C VAL A 464 -2.60 -29.67 5.83
N ILE A 465 -3.11 -29.10 6.91
CA ILE A 465 -4.56 -29.03 7.16
C ILE A 465 -4.98 -27.59 7.42
N ALA A 466 -6.24 -27.28 7.09
CA ALA A 466 -6.90 -26.07 7.57
C ALA A 466 -7.57 -26.38 8.90
N LYS A 467 -7.05 -25.79 10.00
CA LYS A 467 -7.58 -25.93 11.36
C LYS A 467 -8.52 -24.78 11.65
N GLU A 468 -9.72 -25.08 12.14
CA GLU A 468 -10.66 -24.07 12.61
C GLU A 468 -10.23 -23.61 14.01
N VAL A 469 -10.08 -22.29 14.17
CA VAL A 469 -9.81 -21.62 15.45
C VAL A 469 -11.08 -20.90 15.93
N LYS A 470 -10.99 -20.13 17.00
CA LYS A 470 -12.17 -19.43 17.55
C LYS A 470 -12.86 -18.57 16.49
N HIS A 471 -14.18 -18.44 16.57
CA HIS A 471 -15.02 -17.63 15.66
C HIS A 471 -15.04 -18.12 14.20
N HIS A 472 -14.88 -19.43 13.96
CA HIS A 472 -14.93 -20.07 12.62
C HIS A 472 -13.82 -19.64 11.65
N GLU A 473 -12.80 -18.94 12.14
CA GLU A 473 -11.62 -18.66 11.34
C GLU A 473 -10.82 -19.94 11.06
N LYS A 474 -10.33 -20.10 9.83
CA LYS A 474 -9.44 -21.19 9.42
C LYS A 474 -8.02 -20.73 9.30
N MET A 475 -7.07 -21.56 9.76
CA MET A 475 -5.64 -21.32 9.60
C MET A 475 -4.96 -22.56 9.02
N LEU A 476 -3.91 -22.34 8.21
CA LEU A 476 -3.08 -23.43 7.71
C LEU A 476 -2.10 -23.90 8.80
N CYS A 477 -2.09 -25.21 9.01
CA CYS A 477 -1.16 -25.90 9.94
C CYS A 477 -0.38 -26.97 9.18
N GLY A 478 0.96 -26.89 9.24
CA GLY A 478 1.88 -27.87 8.60
C GLY A 478 2.42 -28.86 9.63
N TYR A 479 2.38 -30.15 9.31
CA TYR A 479 2.96 -31.25 10.10
C TYR A 479 4.05 -31.90 9.28
N LEU A 480 5.28 -31.98 9.86
CA LEU A 480 6.46 -32.37 9.11
C LEU A 480 7.16 -33.57 9.79
N ILE A 481 7.63 -34.50 8.99
CA ILE A 481 8.47 -35.61 9.41
C ILE A 481 9.90 -35.37 8.89
N ALA A 482 10.89 -35.37 9.78
CA ALA A 482 12.29 -35.17 9.43
C ALA A 482 13.22 -35.99 10.33
N GLU A 483 14.47 -36.22 9.89
CA GLU A 483 15.47 -37.01 10.67
C GLU A 483 16.15 -36.20 11.78
N GLY A 484 16.17 -34.90 11.68
CA GLY A 484 16.77 -33.97 12.63
C GLY A 484 15.83 -32.87 13.06
N PRO A 485 16.24 -32.03 14.02
CA PRO A 485 15.41 -30.87 14.46
C PRO A 485 15.23 -29.89 13.30
N LEU A 486 13.99 -29.41 13.10
CA LEU A 486 13.64 -28.46 12.05
C LEU A 486 13.70 -27.00 12.55
N ASN A 487 14.26 -26.12 11.72
CA ASN A 487 14.15 -24.68 11.89
C ASN A 487 12.93 -24.16 11.11
N PHE A 488 11.82 -23.92 11.80
CA PHE A 488 10.57 -23.51 11.16
C PHE A 488 10.62 -22.11 10.55
N LEU A 489 11.45 -21.20 11.08
CA LEU A 489 11.67 -19.87 10.47
C LEU A 489 12.30 -20.03 9.09
N GLN A 490 13.38 -20.80 9.00
CA GLN A 490 14.04 -21.08 7.72
C GLN A 490 13.11 -21.80 6.73
N ILE A 491 12.21 -22.67 7.22
CA ILE A 491 11.21 -23.32 6.37
C ILE A 491 10.23 -22.28 5.82
N LYS A 492 9.72 -21.35 6.65
CA LYS A 492 8.83 -20.27 6.19
C LYS A 492 9.51 -19.40 5.14
N ASP A 493 10.77 -19.02 5.35
CA ASP A 493 11.54 -18.22 4.39
C ASP A 493 11.72 -18.96 3.05
N ASP A 494 12.00 -20.27 3.09
CA ASP A 494 12.14 -21.06 1.87
C ASP A 494 10.82 -21.26 1.14
N LEU A 495 9.71 -21.43 1.89
CA LEU A 495 8.36 -21.47 1.31
C LEU A 495 7.97 -20.11 0.68
N ALA A 496 8.35 -18.98 1.31
CA ALA A 496 8.05 -17.64 0.83
C ALA A 496 8.73 -17.32 -0.52
N LYS A 497 9.80 -18.04 -0.89
CA LYS A 497 10.44 -17.92 -2.22
C LYS A 497 9.60 -18.54 -3.34
N LYS A 498 8.69 -19.47 -3.01
CA LYS A 498 7.92 -20.27 -3.99
C LYS A 498 6.41 -20.08 -3.89
N LEU A 499 5.91 -19.81 -2.68
CA LEU A 499 4.47 -19.69 -2.39
C LEU A 499 4.11 -18.27 -1.96
N PRO A 500 2.93 -17.76 -2.37
CA PRO A 500 2.41 -16.50 -1.87
C PRO A 500 2.19 -16.59 -0.35
N ALA A 501 2.23 -15.45 0.33
CA ALA A 501 2.14 -15.35 1.78
C ALA A 501 0.88 -16.06 2.37
N TYR A 502 -0.25 -16.01 1.67
CA TYR A 502 -1.51 -16.65 2.10
C TYR A 502 -1.48 -18.19 2.04
N MET A 503 -0.51 -18.80 1.35
CA MET A 503 -0.32 -20.26 1.29
C MET A 503 0.71 -20.78 2.30
N ILE A 504 1.44 -19.92 3.00
CA ILE A 504 2.44 -20.32 3.98
C ILE A 504 1.73 -20.74 5.27
N PRO A 505 1.92 -21.99 5.77
CA PRO A 505 1.31 -22.42 7.01
C PRO A 505 1.71 -21.50 8.18
N SER A 506 0.70 -20.93 8.84
CA SER A 506 0.90 -20.04 9.97
C SER A 506 1.58 -20.77 11.13
N GLN A 507 1.20 -22.03 11.34
CA GLN A 507 1.80 -22.89 12.36
C GLN A 507 2.39 -24.14 11.73
N MET A 508 3.52 -24.60 12.27
CA MET A 508 4.18 -25.83 11.84
C MET A 508 4.62 -26.64 13.05
N MET A 509 4.54 -27.98 12.95
CA MET A 509 4.97 -28.93 14.00
C MET A 509 5.74 -30.08 13.40
N GLN A 510 6.86 -30.45 14.02
CA GLN A 510 7.54 -31.69 13.72
C GLN A 510 6.89 -32.85 14.47
N ILE A 511 6.56 -33.94 13.76
CA ILE A 511 5.93 -35.13 14.30
C ILE A 511 6.73 -36.36 13.89
N GLN A 512 6.59 -37.46 14.64
CA GLN A 512 7.30 -38.73 14.37
C GLN A 512 6.70 -39.48 13.17
N SER A 513 5.37 -39.47 13.06
CA SER A 513 4.64 -40.11 11.96
C SER A 513 3.31 -39.42 11.71
N LEU A 514 2.82 -39.45 10.46
CA LEU A 514 1.48 -39.02 10.13
C LEU A 514 0.45 -40.02 10.66
N PRO A 515 -0.54 -39.55 11.45
CA PRO A 515 -1.59 -40.44 11.91
C PRO A 515 -2.48 -40.89 10.75
N LEU A 516 -2.77 -42.20 10.72
CA LEU A 516 -3.64 -42.79 9.68
C LEU A 516 -4.91 -43.36 10.29
N THR A 517 -6.01 -43.23 9.57
CA THR A 517 -7.27 -43.91 9.90
C THR A 517 -7.14 -45.42 9.72
N ARG A 518 -8.12 -46.22 10.20
CA ARG A 518 -8.17 -47.69 10.00
C ARG A 518 -8.08 -48.11 8.52
N ASN A 519 -8.47 -47.24 7.61
CA ASN A 519 -8.47 -47.47 6.16
C ASN A 519 -7.18 -46.96 5.48
N GLY A 520 -6.13 -46.61 6.24
CA GLY A 520 -4.84 -46.12 5.72
C GLY A 520 -4.83 -44.68 5.16
N LYS A 521 -5.90 -43.90 5.36
CA LYS A 521 -5.96 -42.46 4.98
C LYS A 521 -5.47 -41.59 6.11
N LEU A 522 -4.98 -40.39 5.79
CA LEU A 522 -4.56 -39.38 6.76
C LEU A 522 -5.69 -39.04 7.76
N ASP A 523 -5.40 -39.17 9.07
CA ASP A 523 -6.33 -38.82 10.15
C ASP A 523 -6.20 -37.33 10.52
N LYS A 524 -6.99 -36.51 9.84
CA LYS A 524 -7.03 -35.05 10.04
C LYS A 524 -7.55 -34.66 11.43
N GLN A 525 -8.41 -35.46 12.03
CA GLN A 525 -8.92 -35.21 13.37
C GLN A 525 -7.80 -35.37 14.41
N ALA A 526 -7.02 -36.45 14.28
CA ALA A 526 -5.86 -36.66 15.12
C ALA A 526 -4.82 -35.53 14.97
N LEU A 527 -4.55 -35.09 13.74
CA LEU A 527 -3.68 -33.94 13.50
C LEU A 527 -4.24 -32.64 14.11
N SER A 528 -5.53 -32.39 13.93
CA SER A 528 -6.16 -31.19 14.46
C SER A 528 -6.18 -31.15 16.00
N ALA A 529 -6.19 -32.29 16.66
CA ALA A 529 -6.14 -32.43 18.12
C ALA A 529 -4.75 -32.17 18.71
N LEU A 530 -3.70 -32.21 17.89
CA LEU A 530 -2.35 -31.88 18.36
C LEU A 530 -2.25 -30.39 18.72
N ASN A 531 -1.79 -30.13 19.94
CA ASN A 531 -1.51 -28.75 20.37
C ASN A 531 -0.10 -28.36 19.87
N ILE A 532 -0.03 -27.34 19.05
CA ILE A 532 1.24 -26.82 18.54
C ILE A 532 1.86 -25.99 19.68
N THR A 533 2.91 -26.55 20.31
CA THR A 533 3.69 -25.86 21.33
C THR A 533 4.85 -25.13 20.68
N THR A 534 5.05 -23.87 21.05
CA THR A 534 6.23 -23.10 20.61
C THR A 534 7.51 -23.72 21.18
N THR A 535 8.54 -23.84 20.34
CA THR A 535 9.85 -24.40 20.71
C THR A 535 10.79 -23.40 21.39
N ALA A 536 10.36 -22.14 21.57
CA ALA A 536 11.12 -21.10 22.27
C ALA A 536 10.95 -21.23 23.78
N GLU A 537 12.00 -20.91 24.55
CA GLU A 537 11.96 -20.84 26.01
C GLU A 537 10.86 -19.89 26.46
N TYR A 538 9.82 -20.42 27.15
CA TYR A 538 8.69 -19.64 27.59
C TYR A 538 9.10 -18.61 28.64
N VAL A 539 8.98 -17.32 28.32
CA VAL A 539 9.16 -16.23 29.26
C VAL A 539 7.80 -15.68 29.65
N ALA A 540 7.45 -15.86 30.92
CA ALA A 540 6.16 -15.43 31.46
C ALA A 540 6.06 -13.88 31.54
N PRO A 541 4.86 -13.28 31.41
CA PRO A 541 4.66 -11.87 31.63
C PRO A 541 5.04 -11.44 33.05
N LYS A 542 5.79 -10.36 33.19
CA LYS A 542 6.37 -9.83 34.43
C LYS A 542 5.47 -8.81 35.13
N ASN A 543 4.59 -8.16 34.38
CA ASN A 543 3.70 -7.10 34.87
C ASN A 543 2.26 -7.24 34.30
N LYS A 544 1.35 -6.38 34.76
CA LYS A 544 -0.06 -6.43 34.35
C LYS A 544 -0.27 -6.10 32.86
N LYS A 545 0.55 -5.18 32.31
CA LYS A 545 0.46 -4.76 30.93
C LYS A 545 0.95 -5.87 29.97
N GLU A 546 2.12 -6.48 30.26
CA GLU A 546 2.59 -7.63 29.52
C GLU A 546 1.58 -8.77 29.55
N LYS A 547 0.98 -9.03 30.72
CA LYS A 547 -0.07 -10.05 30.86
C LYS A 547 -1.27 -9.73 29.98
N ARG A 548 -1.71 -8.46 29.96
CA ARG A 548 -2.83 -8.00 29.12
C ARG A 548 -2.56 -8.21 27.64
N LEU A 549 -1.37 -7.81 27.15
CA LEU A 549 -0.97 -8.02 25.75
C LEU A 549 -0.84 -9.52 25.43
N CYS A 550 -0.25 -10.32 26.32
CA CYS A 550 -0.22 -11.78 26.16
C CYS A 550 -1.64 -12.38 26.10
N ASP A 551 -2.59 -11.91 26.89
CA ASP A 551 -3.98 -12.37 26.87
C ASP A 551 -4.70 -11.96 25.57
N ILE A 552 -4.41 -10.77 25.01
CA ILE A 552 -4.89 -10.34 23.69
C ILE A 552 -4.35 -11.28 22.61
N PHE A 553 -3.03 -11.47 22.54
CA PHE A 553 -2.39 -12.37 21.56
C PHE A 553 -2.92 -13.81 21.70
N LYS A 554 -2.95 -14.33 22.92
CA LYS A 554 -3.48 -15.65 23.23
C LYS A 554 -4.92 -15.84 22.73
N THR A 555 -5.78 -14.85 22.97
CA THR A 555 -7.19 -14.91 22.60
C THR A 555 -7.38 -14.91 21.09
N LEU A 556 -6.67 -14.02 20.40
CA LEU A 556 -6.78 -13.84 18.94
C LEU A 556 -6.06 -14.98 18.15
N LEU A 557 -5.00 -15.52 18.71
CA LEU A 557 -4.25 -16.61 18.08
C LEU A 557 -4.79 -18.01 18.46
N GLY A 558 -5.72 -18.10 19.43
CA GLY A 558 -6.30 -19.38 19.88
C GLY A 558 -5.30 -20.27 20.61
N LEU A 559 -4.28 -19.69 21.27
CA LEU A 559 -3.22 -20.42 21.96
C LEU A 559 -3.52 -20.58 23.45
N GLU A 560 -2.95 -21.60 24.09
CA GLU A 560 -3.05 -21.78 25.56
C GLU A 560 -2.09 -20.85 26.31
N LYS A 561 -0.92 -20.55 25.72
CA LYS A 561 0.13 -19.73 26.29
C LYS A 561 0.81 -18.92 25.21
N VAL A 562 1.23 -17.69 25.54
CA VAL A 562 2.06 -16.80 24.72
C VAL A 562 3.19 -16.27 25.60
N SER A 563 4.43 -16.42 25.14
CA SER A 563 5.62 -15.83 25.76
C SER A 563 5.72 -14.35 25.38
N ILE A 564 6.26 -13.51 26.26
CA ILE A 564 6.49 -12.10 25.94
C ILE A 564 7.47 -11.89 24.77
N LYS A 565 8.30 -12.90 24.47
CA LYS A 565 9.26 -12.91 23.36
C LYS A 565 8.73 -13.56 22.07
N ASP A 566 7.54 -14.10 22.12
CA ASP A 566 6.93 -14.71 20.94
C ASP A 566 6.54 -13.61 19.94
N ASN A 567 6.94 -13.81 18.68
CA ASN A 567 6.55 -12.92 17.59
C ASN A 567 5.11 -13.25 17.15
N PHE A 568 4.24 -12.26 17.16
CA PHE A 568 2.82 -12.37 16.82
C PHE A 568 2.59 -13.09 15.48
N PHE A 569 3.35 -12.71 14.45
CA PHE A 569 3.20 -13.26 13.11
C PHE A 569 3.73 -14.70 13.00
N THR A 570 4.79 -15.04 13.76
CA THR A 570 5.28 -16.42 13.80
C THR A 570 4.35 -17.37 14.56
N LEU A 571 3.57 -16.84 15.49
CA LEU A 571 2.51 -17.58 16.20
C LEU A 571 1.23 -17.79 15.38
N GLY A 572 1.15 -17.27 14.16
CA GLY A 572 0.00 -17.38 13.29
C GLY A 572 -0.88 -16.14 13.25
N GLY A 573 -0.33 -14.99 13.65
CA GLY A 573 -0.89 -13.68 13.38
C GLY A 573 -0.75 -13.30 11.90
N ASP A 574 -1.70 -12.53 11.41
CA ASP A 574 -1.79 -12.02 10.05
C ASP A 574 -2.34 -10.61 10.08
N SER A 575 -2.42 -9.95 8.92
CA SER A 575 -2.89 -8.56 8.84
C SER A 575 -4.29 -8.36 9.43
N LEU A 576 -5.20 -9.32 9.28
CA LEU A 576 -6.54 -9.23 9.82
C LEU A 576 -6.56 -9.34 11.36
N LYS A 577 -5.80 -10.29 11.91
CA LYS A 577 -5.63 -10.43 13.36
C LYS A 577 -4.83 -9.26 13.93
N ALA A 578 -3.90 -8.70 13.16
CA ALA A 578 -3.19 -7.48 13.52
C ALA A 578 -4.15 -6.29 13.70
N MET A 579 -5.14 -6.12 12.81
CA MET A 579 -6.21 -5.14 12.99
C MET A 579 -7.01 -5.36 14.27
N GLN A 580 -7.31 -6.64 14.62
CA GLN A 580 -8.00 -6.97 15.85
C GLN A 580 -7.14 -6.70 17.10
N VAL A 581 -5.82 -6.92 17.03
CA VAL A 581 -4.88 -6.53 18.11
C VAL A 581 -4.91 -5.02 18.31
N VAL A 582 -4.82 -4.26 17.23
CA VAL A 582 -4.86 -2.79 17.24
C VAL A 582 -6.15 -2.28 17.89
N SER A 583 -7.30 -2.83 17.48
CA SER A 583 -8.60 -2.51 18.07
C SER A 583 -8.63 -2.76 19.59
N LYS A 584 -8.16 -3.95 20.01
CA LYS A 584 -8.16 -4.31 21.44
C LYS A 584 -7.18 -3.52 22.28
N ILE A 585 -6.06 -3.09 21.71
CA ILE A 585 -5.10 -2.20 22.39
C ILE A 585 -5.69 -0.80 22.53
N SER A 586 -6.29 -0.25 21.45
CA SER A 586 -6.91 1.08 21.45
C SER A 586 -8.12 1.17 22.41
N ALA A 587 -8.87 0.07 22.58
CA ALA A 587 -9.99 -0.02 23.52
C ALA A 587 -9.56 -0.31 24.97
N ALA A 588 -8.29 -0.65 25.23
CA ALA A 588 -7.81 -1.08 26.53
C ALA A 588 -7.36 0.12 27.40
N ASN A 589 -8.28 0.71 28.16
CA ASN A 589 -8.01 1.81 29.09
C ASN A 589 -6.95 1.49 30.17
N ASP A 590 -6.63 0.21 30.39
CA ASP A 590 -5.63 -0.25 31.38
C ASP A 590 -4.19 -0.28 30.81
N LEU A 591 -4.04 -0.17 29.51
CA LEU A 591 -2.79 0.06 28.83
C LEU A 591 -2.48 1.57 28.68
N SER A 592 -3.52 2.43 28.79
CA SER A 592 -3.40 3.89 28.83
C SER A 592 -3.34 4.42 30.28
N HIS A 593 -2.80 5.60 30.53
CA HIS A 593 -2.98 6.35 31.77
C HIS A 593 -3.91 7.54 31.51
N ALA A 594 -4.92 7.71 32.37
CA ALA A 594 -5.80 8.87 32.50
C ALA A 594 -6.15 9.60 31.18
N ASN A 595 -7.19 9.14 30.51
CA ASN A 595 -7.93 9.82 29.42
C ASN A 595 -7.25 10.01 28.03
N GLU A 596 -6.11 9.40 27.76
CA GLU A 596 -5.49 9.44 26.43
C GLU A 596 -5.78 8.14 25.65
N GLN A 597 -6.40 8.22 24.47
CA GLN A 597 -6.51 7.09 23.55
C GLN A 597 -5.14 6.80 22.91
N ILE A 598 -4.66 5.56 23.05
CA ILE A 598 -3.46 5.11 22.36
C ILE A 598 -3.80 4.96 20.86
N HIS A 599 -3.23 5.81 20.02
CA HIS A 599 -3.30 5.63 18.58
C HIS A 599 -2.21 4.64 18.14
N PHE A 600 -2.60 3.37 17.98
CA PHE A 600 -1.72 2.30 17.59
C PHE A 600 -2.13 1.78 16.21
N SER A 601 -1.17 1.63 15.29
CA SER A 601 -1.42 1.19 13.92
C SER A 601 -0.99 -0.26 13.67
N VAL A 602 -1.54 -0.87 12.64
CA VAL A 602 -1.14 -2.21 12.18
C VAL A 602 0.34 -2.25 11.78
N GLN A 603 0.87 -1.16 11.21
CA GLN A 603 2.28 -1.07 10.84
C GLN A 603 3.18 -1.16 12.07
N GLN A 604 2.82 -0.50 13.17
CA GLN A 604 3.58 -0.57 14.43
C GLN A 604 3.60 -1.99 15.01
N LEU A 605 2.55 -2.79 14.83
CA LEU A 605 2.60 -4.20 15.21
C LEU A 605 3.53 -5.04 14.32
N PHE A 606 3.71 -4.67 13.06
CA PHE A 606 4.71 -5.29 12.19
C PHE A 606 6.13 -4.95 12.65
N ASP A 607 6.36 -3.70 13.04
CA ASP A 607 7.66 -3.21 13.48
C ASP A 607 8.03 -3.76 14.87
N TYR A 608 7.04 -3.92 15.77
CA TYR A 608 7.18 -4.40 17.14
C TYR A 608 6.34 -5.66 17.41
N PRO A 609 6.68 -6.82 16.79
CA PRO A 609 5.77 -7.96 16.73
C PRO A 609 5.74 -8.85 17.99
N THR A 610 6.50 -8.55 19.04
CA THR A 610 6.50 -9.29 20.31
C THR A 610 5.85 -8.46 21.42
N VAL A 611 5.29 -9.12 22.44
CA VAL A 611 4.73 -8.40 23.60
C VAL A 611 5.79 -7.51 24.27
N GLU A 612 7.04 -7.99 24.36
CA GLU A 612 8.15 -7.25 24.96
C GLU A 612 8.47 -5.98 24.15
N THR A 613 8.68 -6.10 22.85
CA THR A 613 8.98 -4.95 21.97
C THR A 613 7.79 -4.01 21.82
N LEU A 614 6.59 -4.55 21.73
CA LEU A 614 5.36 -3.79 21.63
C LEU A 614 5.10 -2.94 22.88
N LEU A 615 5.29 -3.53 24.06
CA LEU A 615 5.13 -2.78 25.32
C LEU A 615 6.23 -1.72 25.47
N GLN A 616 7.47 -2.05 25.10
CA GLN A 616 8.55 -1.08 25.06
C GLN A 616 8.21 0.10 24.15
N PHE A 617 7.68 -0.16 22.96
CA PHE A 617 7.21 0.88 22.05
C PHE A 617 6.10 1.73 22.70
N ILE A 618 5.03 1.10 23.23
CA ILE A 618 3.93 1.79 23.91
C ILE A 618 4.42 2.61 25.12
N GLU A 619 5.47 2.19 25.79
CA GLU A 619 6.06 2.89 26.93
C GLU A 619 7.11 3.93 26.49
N GLN A 620 7.81 3.72 25.39
CA GLN A 620 8.77 4.66 24.81
C GLN A 620 8.12 5.86 24.13
N GLU A 621 6.95 5.73 23.51
CA GLU A 621 6.16 6.89 23.08
C GLU A 621 5.79 7.83 24.26
N ARG A 622 5.97 7.36 25.49
CA ARG A 622 5.61 8.08 26.73
C ARG A 622 6.79 8.72 27.47
N ASP A 623 8.00 8.21 27.30
CA ASP A 623 9.14 8.60 28.14
C ASP A 623 10.13 9.53 27.45
N GLU A 624 9.89 9.92 26.19
CA GLU A 624 10.83 10.76 25.46
C GLU A 624 10.40 12.22 25.28
N THR A 625 9.88 12.87 26.29
CA THR A 625 10.29 14.25 26.55
C THR A 625 11.73 14.19 27.07
N ILE A 626 12.69 13.94 26.15
CA ILE A 626 14.11 14.12 26.51
C ILE A 626 14.27 15.60 26.80
N GLN A 627 14.31 15.96 28.07
CA GLN A 627 14.75 17.26 28.49
C GLN A 627 16.26 17.30 28.34
N TYR A 628 16.73 17.96 27.30
CA TYR A 628 18.14 18.31 27.19
C TYR A 628 18.49 19.34 28.28
N ASP A 629 19.58 19.14 29.00
CA ASP A 629 20.09 20.16 29.93
C ASP A 629 20.91 21.17 29.13
N ALA A 630 20.59 22.46 29.25
CA ALA A 630 21.33 23.52 28.60
C ALA A 630 22.85 23.50 28.98
N ASP A 631 23.17 22.90 30.13
CA ASP A 631 24.56 22.73 30.58
C ASP A 631 25.36 21.77 29.69
N ASP A 632 24.74 20.80 29.06
CA ASP A 632 25.37 19.85 28.15
C ASP A 632 25.90 20.50 26.87
N PHE A 633 25.39 21.68 26.52
CA PHE A 633 25.77 22.43 25.32
C PHE A 633 26.65 23.65 25.55
N LYS A 634 27.06 23.93 26.81
CA LYS A 634 27.88 25.08 27.13
C LYS A 634 29.18 25.18 26.31
N THR A 635 29.82 24.04 26.05
CA THR A 635 31.05 24.00 25.26
C THR A 635 30.82 24.29 23.80
N ILE A 636 29.72 23.74 23.26
CA ILE A 636 29.30 23.98 21.87
C ILE A 636 28.88 25.45 21.72
N ASN A 637 28.10 25.99 22.64
CA ASN A 637 27.68 27.39 22.59
C ASN A 637 28.89 28.37 22.67
N LYS A 638 29.96 28.03 23.40
CA LYS A 638 31.23 28.81 23.36
C LYS A 638 31.93 28.74 22.01
N LEU A 639 31.87 27.59 21.32
CA LEU A 639 32.38 27.43 19.95
C LEU A 639 31.59 28.33 19.00
N LEU A 640 30.25 28.25 19.05
CA LEU A 640 29.36 29.00 18.18
C LEU A 640 29.39 30.52 18.41
N ALA A 641 29.69 30.96 19.62
CA ALA A 641 29.84 32.39 19.93
C ALA A 641 30.98 33.09 19.15
N LYS A 642 31.81 32.33 18.44
CA LYS A 642 32.81 32.85 17.49
C LYS A 642 32.19 33.28 16.15
N ASN A 643 30.97 32.81 15.78
CA ASN A 643 30.28 33.21 14.57
C ASN A 643 29.81 34.68 14.71
N LYS A 644 30.71 35.61 14.48
CA LYS A 644 30.44 37.05 14.59
C LYS A 644 30.97 37.78 13.38
N ILE A 645 30.31 38.88 13.02
CA ILE A 645 30.80 39.81 12.02
C ILE A 645 32.21 40.32 12.41
N THR A 646 33.18 40.07 11.53
CA THR A 646 34.58 40.44 11.66
C THR A 646 35.03 41.21 10.42
N GLU A 647 36.22 41.82 10.45
CA GLU A 647 36.76 42.51 9.29
C GLU A 647 37.36 41.58 8.23
N ASN A 648 37.55 40.27 8.51
CA ASN A 648 38.24 39.31 7.65
C ASN A 648 37.38 38.10 7.32
N THR A 649 37.35 37.76 6.00
CA THR A 649 36.88 36.48 5.48
C THR A 649 38.05 35.59 5.10
N ALA A 650 37.86 34.27 5.04
CA ALA A 650 38.89 33.36 4.56
C ALA A 650 39.13 33.51 3.04
N PRO A 651 40.39 33.38 2.60
CA PRO A 651 40.70 33.37 1.16
C PRO A 651 40.06 32.15 0.52
N LYS A 652 39.76 32.25 -0.78
CA LYS A 652 39.24 31.11 -1.55
C LYS A 652 40.25 29.95 -1.56
N GLN A 653 39.73 28.75 -1.22
CA GLN A 653 40.48 27.50 -1.22
C GLN A 653 39.78 26.54 -2.14
N SER A 654 40.50 25.67 -2.86
CA SER A 654 39.89 24.60 -3.61
C SER A 654 39.31 23.53 -2.68
N LEU A 655 38.19 22.98 -3.05
CA LEU A 655 37.59 21.84 -2.34
C LEU A 655 38.27 20.51 -2.65
N GLY A 656 39.16 20.49 -3.67
CA GLY A 656 39.86 19.30 -4.13
C GLY A 656 38.91 18.22 -4.66
N HIS A 657 39.21 16.98 -4.35
CA HIS A 657 38.31 15.85 -4.64
C HIS A 657 37.24 15.76 -3.55
N VAL A 658 35.97 15.75 -3.96
CA VAL A 658 34.86 15.76 -3.02
C VAL A 658 34.12 14.44 -2.99
N LEU A 659 33.68 14.02 -1.80
CA LEU A 659 32.67 12.96 -1.65
C LEU A 659 31.34 13.63 -1.31
N ILE A 660 30.28 13.35 -2.10
CA ILE A 660 28.94 13.91 -1.91
C ILE A 660 27.97 12.78 -1.60
N THR A 661 27.27 12.88 -0.45
CA THR A 661 26.18 11.99 -0.11
C THR A 661 24.83 12.65 -0.43
N GLY A 662 23.78 11.86 -0.60
CA GLY A 662 22.44 12.38 -0.93
C GLY A 662 22.36 13.05 -2.31
N VAL A 663 23.27 12.73 -3.22
CA VAL A 663 23.41 13.36 -4.53
C VAL A 663 22.20 13.14 -5.43
N THR A 664 21.42 12.09 -5.23
CA THR A 664 20.17 11.83 -5.98
C THR A 664 18.97 12.65 -5.45
N GLY A 665 19.12 13.30 -4.29
CA GLY A 665 18.14 14.22 -3.74
C GLY A 665 18.18 15.61 -4.35
N TRP A 666 17.13 16.43 -4.06
CA TRP A 666 16.95 17.76 -4.67
C TRP A 666 18.12 18.71 -4.44
N LEU A 667 18.58 18.87 -3.19
CA LEU A 667 19.73 19.75 -2.88
C LEU A 667 21.05 19.13 -3.32
N GLY A 668 21.27 17.83 -3.04
CA GLY A 668 22.55 17.17 -3.35
C GLY A 668 22.87 17.16 -4.83
N ALA A 669 21.86 17.01 -5.69
CA ALA A 669 22.02 17.13 -7.15
C ALA A 669 22.51 18.53 -7.56
N HIS A 670 21.94 19.59 -7.00
CA HIS A 670 22.35 20.98 -7.31
C HIS A 670 23.68 21.36 -6.67
N VAL A 671 24.04 20.77 -5.53
CA VAL A 671 25.39 20.92 -4.94
C VAL A 671 26.44 20.28 -5.85
N LEU A 672 26.15 19.11 -6.43
CA LEU A 672 27.03 18.52 -7.43
C LEU A 672 27.17 19.43 -8.67
N ASP A 673 26.08 19.95 -9.22
CA ASP A 673 26.07 20.89 -10.35
C ASP A 673 26.91 22.14 -10.05
N ALA A 674 26.70 22.77 -8.90
CA ALA A 674 27.45 23.95 -8.45
C ALA A 674 28.95 23.64 -8.24
N PHE A 675 29.30 22.46 -7.71
CA PHE A 675 30.67 22.00 -7.59
C PHE A 675 31.33 21.85 -8.97
N LEU A 676 30.70 21.13 -9.89
CA LEU A 676 31.24 20.89 -11.23
C LEU A 676 31.42 22.19 -12.06
N ALA A 677 30.58 23.20 -11.78
CA ALA A 677 30.65 24.51 -12.40
C ALA A 677 31.77 25.41 -11.85
N SER A 678 32.21 25.23 -10.61
CA SER A 678 33.10 26.15 -9.92
C SER A 678 34.46 25.59 -9.47
N GLU A 679 34.65 24.28 -9.54
CA GLU A 679 35.81 23.51 -9.12
C GLU A 679 36.29 22.57 -10.25
N GLU A 680 37.55 22.12 -10.20
CA GLU A 680 38.14 21.21 -11.19
C GLU A 680 38.28 19.77 -10.66
N GLY A 681 38.02 19.53 -9.37
CA GLY A 681 38.13 18.25 -8.70
C GLY A 681 37.17 17.19 -9.20
N ILE A 682 37.36 15.94 -8.74
CA ILE A 682 36.45 14.82 -8.99
C ILE A 682 35.39 14.77 -7.91
N ALA A 683 34.14 14.52 -8.27
CA ALA A 683 33.04 14.26 -7.35
C ALA A 683 32.77 12.75 -7.22
N TYR A 684 33.05 12.19 -6.07
CA TYR A 684 32.70 10.83 -5.69
C TYR A 684 31.29 10.86 -5.09
N CYS A 685 30.34 10.27 -5.81
CA CYS A 685 28.93 10.36 -5.51
C CYS A 685 28.44 9.06 -4.88
N VAL A 686 28.07 9.10 -3.60
CA VAL A 686 27.50 7.95 -2.90
C VAL A 686 26.03 7.81 -3.26
N VAL A 687 25.69 6.69 -3.90
CA VAL A 687 24.36 6.40 -4.41
C VAL A 687 23.93 5.01 -3.93
N ARG A 688 22.74 4.93 -3.32
CA ARG A 688 22.15 3.64 -2.88
C ARG A 688 21.78 2.79 -4.09
N GLY A 689 22.07 1.49 -4.03
CA GLY A 689 21.71 0.49 -5.01
C GLY A 689 22.10 -0.89 -4.51
N VAL A 690 21.57 -1.95 -5.10
CA VAL A 690 21.98 -3.32 -4.78
C VAL A 690 23.37 -3.63 -5.34
N ASP A 691 23.79 -2.87 -6.37
CA ASP A 691 25.11 -2.94 -6.97
C ASP A 691 25.52 -1.61 -7.63
N LEU A 692 26.72 -1.58 -8.17
CA LEU A 692 27.27 -0.40 -8.86
C LEU A 692 26.48 -0.04 -10.13
N ALA A 693 25.94 -1.02 -10.85
CA ALA A 693 25.21 -0.79 -12.09
C ALA A 693 23.89 -0.06 -11.84
N GLU A 694 23.14 -0.50 -10.80
CA GLU A 694 21.92 0.19 -10.37
C GLU A 694 22.22 1.60 -9.86
N SER A 695 23.27 1.76 -9.05
CA SER A 695 23.70 3.09 -8.56
C SER A 695 24.06 4.03 -9.70
N GLN A 696 24.75 3.55 -10.75
CA GLN A 696 25.07 4.32 -11.96
C GLN A 696 23.81 4.68 -12.76
N LYS A 697 22.85 3.75 -12.89
CA LYS A 697 21.55 4.00 -13.54
C LYS A 697 20.81 5.11 -12.81
N ARG A 698 20.64 5.02 -11.50
CA ARG A 698 19.97 6.04 -10.67
C ARG A 698 20.64 7.42 -10.79
N MET A 699 21.97 7.44 -10.82
CA MET A 699 22.73 8.68 -11.01
C MET A 699 22.47 9.29 -12.40
N THR A 700 22.46 8.49 -13.45
CA THR A 700 22.19 8.93 -14.83
C THR A 700 20.77 9.47 -14.97
N GLU A 701 19.80 8.79 -14.39
CA GLU A 701 18.39 9.23 -14.38
C GLU A 701 18.24 10.57 -13.65
N MET A 702 18.88 10.74 -12.51
CA MET A 702 18.87 12.00 -11.77
C MET A 702 19.45 13.15 -12.61
N LEU A 703 20.63 12.96 -13.20
CA LEU A 703 21.29 13.97 -14.05
C LEU A 703 20.42 14.33 -15.25
N THR A 704 19.83 13.34 -15.90
CA THR A 704 18.92 13.55 -17.03
C THR A 704 17.68 14.35 -16.61
N ASN A 705 17.07 13.95 -15.51
CA ASN A 705 15.83 14.55 -15.03
C ASN A 705 15.98 16.01 -14.61
N TYR A 706 17.04 16.34 -13.89
CA TYR A 706 17.21 17.70 -13.37
C TYR A 706 17.95 18.61 -14.35
N PHE A 707 18.92 18.10 -15.12
CA PHE A 707 19.81 18.93 -15.92
C PHE A 707 19.79 18.63 -17.43
N GLY A 708 18.99 17.65 -17.89
CA GLY A 708 18.95 17.26 -19.31
C GLY A 708 20.24 16.57 -19.77
N ASN A 709 20.96 15.96 -18.83
CA ASN A 709 22.16 15.15 -19.08
C ASN A 709 23.40 15.87 -19.64
N PRO A 710 23.79 17.10 -19.19
CA PRO A 710 24.97 17.80 -19.67
C PRO A 710 26.28 17.11 -19.25
N TYR A 711 26.22 16.13 -18.31
CA TYR A 711 27.39 15.48 -17.71
C TYR A 711 27.63 14.05 -18.20
N THR A 712 26.96 13.62 -19.28
CA THR A 712 27.12 12.27 -19.85
C THR A 712 28.58 12.05 -20.27
N GLY A 713 29.19 11.00 -19.69
CA GLY A 713 30.61 10.65 -19.98
C GLY A 713 31.64 11.60 -19.35
N SER A 714 31.26 12.35 -18.32
CA SER A 714 32.18 13.16 -17.54
C SER A 714 33.08 12.29 -16.66
N ASP A 715 34.39 12.34 -16.86
CA ASP A 715 35.38 11.68 -16.02
C ASP A 715 35.48 12.29 -14.62
N ARG A 716 34.75 13.38 -14.35
CA ARG A 716 34.73 14.08 -13.07
C ARG A 716 33.63 13.60 -12.12
N ILE A 717 32.82 12.66 -12.53
CA ILE A 717 31.78 12.07 -11.69
C ILE A 717 32.07 10.57 -11.53
N VAL A 718 32.34 10.14 -10.31
CA VAL A 718 32.56 8.73 -9.96
C VAL A 718 31.46 8.28 -9.01
N VAL A 719 30.69 7.25 -9.40
CA VAL A 719 29.62 6.70 -8.59
C VAL A 719 30.17 5.63 -7.65
N ILE A 720 29.84 5.74 -6.37
CA ILE A 720 30.13 4.77 -5.32
C ILE A 720 28.79 4.18 -4.88
N CYS A 721 28.66 2.84 -4.99
CA CYS A 721 27.51 2.12 -4.45
C CYS A 721 27.64 2.02 -2.93
N GLY A 722 26.66 2.52 -2.16
CA GLY A 722 26.68 2.44 -0.70
C GLY A 722 25.53 3.18 -0.03
N ASP A 723 25.26 2.81 1.21
CA ASP A 723 24.31 3.51 2.08
C ASP A 723 25.07 4.17 3.25
N ILE A 724 24.74 5.42 3.57
CA ILE A 724 25.43 6.14 4.67
C ILE A 724 25.15 5.56 6.05
N SER A 725 24.07 4.77 6.23
CA SER A 725 23.82 4.03 7.46
C SER A 725 24.81 2.88 7.70
N GLU A 726 25.61 2.53 6.69
CA GLU A 726 26.65 1.52 6.72
C GLU A 726 28.03 2.15 6.55
N GLU A 727 29.09 1.37 6.78
CA GLU A 727 30.46 1.84 6.55
C GLU A 727 30.74 1.95 5.04
N ILE A 728 31.06 3.18 4.59
CA ILE A 728 31.44 3.43 3.19
C ILE A 728 32.96 3.31 3.05
N VAL A 729 33.38 2.37 2.22
CA VAL A 729 34.79 2.16 1.91
C VAL A 729 35.11 2.93 0.62
N VAL A 730 36.07 3.83 0.72
CA VAL A 730 36.58 4.64 -0.41
C VAL A 730 38.10 4.53 -0.38
N ASP A 731 38.70 4.01 -1.45
CA ASP A 731 40.18 3.88 -1.52
C ASP A 731 40.83 5.20 -1.97
N GLU A 732 40.12 6.00 -2.72
CA GLU A 732 40.62 7.26 -3.30
C GLU A 732 40.87 8.33 -2.24
N HIS A 733 41.67 9.32 -2.63
CA HIS A 733 41.92 10.49 -1.80
C HIS A 733 40.73 11.44 -1.87
N ILE A 734 40.22 11.83 -0.71
CA ILE A 734 39.11 12.76 -0.55
C ILE A 734 39.59 13.94 0.29
N ASP A 735 39.44 15.14 -0.25
CA ASP A 735 39.80 16.39 0.42
C ASP A 735 38.61 16.97 1.23
N THR A 736 37.40 16.82 0.69
CA THR A 736 36.19 17.37 1.31
C THR A 736 35.02 16.37 1.23
N ILE A 737 34.28 16.22 2.29
CA ILE A 737 33.02 15.46 2.33
C ILE A 737 31.86 16.45 2.46
N ILE A 738 30.87 16.38 1.55
CA ILE A 738 29.65 17.19 1.61
C ILE A 738 28.49 16.24 1.90
N ASN A 739 27.99 16.25 3.14
CA ASN A 739 26.93 15.37 3.60
C ASN A 739 25.57 16.04 3.40
N CYS A 740 24.91 15.76 2.25
CA CYS A 740 23.55 16.19 1.94
C CYS A 740 22.50 15.12 2.20
N ALA A 741 22.90 13.89 2.54
CA ALA A 741 21.94 12.80 2.75
C ALA A 741 21.15 13.01 4.05
N ALA A 742 19.84 12.94 3.97
CA ALA A 742 18.95 13.00 5.12
C ALA A 742 17.61 12.33 4.79
N ASN A 743 16.98 11.74 5.80
CA ASN A 743 15.55 11.46 5.78
C ASN A 743 14.82 12.76 6.12
N VAL A 744 14.07 13.31 5.16
CA VAL A 744 13.39 14.61 5.27
C VAL A 744 11.87 14.48 5.41
N LYS A 745 11.35 13.26 5.61
CA LYS A 745 9.95 13.04 5.94
C LYS A 745 9.67 13.70 7.30
N HIS A 746 8.52 14.31 7.46
CA HIS A 746 8.18 14.95 8.75
C HIS A 746 7.59 13.97 9.77
N TYR A 747 7.22 12.75 9.34
CA TYR A 747 6.59 11.70 10.15
C TYR A 747 7.24 10.35 9.89
N GLY A 748 7.31 9.51 10.91
CA GLY A 748 7.91 8.18 10.85
C GLY A 748 8.48 7.74 12.20
N SER A 749 9.04 6.52 12.27
CA SER A 749 9.70 6.06 13.48
C SER A 749 11.02 6.81 13.70
N TYR A 750 11.33 7.19 14.95
CA TYR A 750 12.62 7.82 15.25
C TYR A 750 13.80 6.95 14.81
N THR A 751 13.67 5.64 14.85
CA THR A 751 14.71 4.70 14.41
C THR A 751 15.10 4.90 12.94
N ASP A 752 14.14 5.13 12.04
CA ASP A 752 14.41 5.38 10.62
C ASP A 752 15.16 6.69 10.39
N PHE A 753 14.82 7.71 11.17
CA PHE A 753 15.53 8.99 11.15
C PHE A 753 16.92 8.87 11.77
N TYR A 754 17.05 8.14 12.88
CA TYR A 754 18.31 7.91 13.55
C TYR A 754 19.32 7.22 12.62
N GLN A 755 18.91 6.15 11.92
CA GLN A 755 19.79 5.40 11.03
C GLN A 755 20.40 6.29 9.94
N ILE A 756 19.61 7.15 9.32
CA ILE A 756 20.08 7.97 8.20
C ILE A 756 20.67 9.30 8.70
N ASN A 757 19.95 10.03 9.56
CA ASN A 757 20.36 11.38 9.93
C ASN A 757 21.47 11.39 10.98
N VAL A 758 21.40 10.52 12.00
CA VAL A 758 22.35 10.50 13.11
C VAL A 758 23.50 9.54 12.85
N LEU A 759 23.21 8.24 12.69
CA LEU A 759 24.24 7.20 12.44
C LEU A 759 24.96 7.45 11.11
N GLY A 760 24.21 7.78 10.04
CA GLY A 760 24.81 8.15 8.76
C GLY A 760 25.76 9.34 8.88
N THR A 761 25.43 10.36 9.69
CA THR A 761 26.33 11.49 9.96
C THR A 761 27.55 11.04 10.78
N GLN A 762 27.39 10.16 11.75
CA GLN A 762 28.53 9.60 12.54
C GLN A 762 29.49 8.82 11.64
N ASN A 763 28.98 8.04 10.67
CA ASN A 763 29.80 7.34 9.68
C ASN A 763 30.58 8.34 8.80
N MET A 764 29.96 9.46 8.39
CA MET A 764 30.65 10.49 7.63
C MET A 764 31.72 11.22 8.47
N ILE A 765 31.49 11.42 9.75
CA ILE A 765 32.50 11.95 10.69
C ILE A 765 33.70 10.99 10.80
N ALA A 766 33.43 9.68 10.94
CA ALA A 766 34.46 8.66 10.98
C ALA A 766 35.29 8.61 9.69
N LEU A 767 34.64 8.63 8.54
CA LEU A 767 35.31 8.69 7.23
C LEU A 767 36.13 9.98 7.06
N ALA A 768 35.61 11.13 7.47
CA ALA A 768 36.33 12.40 7.40
C ALA A 768 37.60 12.37 8.29
N LYS A 769 37.53 11.81 9.49
CA LYS A 769 38.69 11.60 10.36
C LYS A 769 39.73 10.67 9.76
N GLN A 770 39.26 9.55 9.16
CA GLN A 770 40.11 8.56 8.49
C GLN A 770 40.85 9.15 7.28
N LYS A 771 40.14 9.89 6.44
CA LYS A 771 40.68 10.53 5.21
C LYS A 771 41.42 11.82 5.47
N LYS A 772 41.31 12.38 6.67
CA LYS A 772 41.74 13.74 7.02
C LYS A 772 41.08 14.78 6.13
N ALA A 773 39.84 14.54 5.77
CA ALA A 773 39.03 15.38 4.93
C ALA A 773 38.23 16.41 5.76
N LYS A 774 37.94 17.55 5.18
CA LYS A 774 37.00 18.52 5.69
C LYS A 774 35.57 18.00 5.58
N LEU A 775 34.72 18.23 6.56
CA LEU A 775 33.32 17.84 6.56
C LEU A 775 32.39 19.06 6.48
N ILE A 776 31.59 19.11 5.44
CA ILE A 776 30.48 20.06 5.29
C ILE A 776 29.18 19.29 5.53
N HIS A 777 28.47 19.61 6.62
CA HIS A 777 27.22 18.96 6.97
C HIS A 777 26.02 19.85 6.70
N ILE A 778 25.07 19.38 5.91
CA ILE A 778 23.83 20.10 5.62
C ILE A 778 22.81 19.79 6.72
N SER A 779 22.43 20.81 7.47
CA SER A 779 21.40 20.82 8.50
C SER A 779 20.19 21.65 8.04
N THR A 780 19.29 22.00 8.95
CA THR A 780 18.07 22.75 8.66
C THR A 780 17.88 23.92 9.65
N ARG A 781 17.26 24.99 9.20
CA ARG A 781 16.81 26.07 10.10
C ARG A 781 15.75 25.58 11.12
N ALA A 782 15.05 24.49 10.81
CA ALA A 782 14.01 23.94 11.66
C ALA A 782 14.52 23.36 13.00
N ILE A 783 15.83 23.19 13.23
CA ILE A 783 16.37 22.68 14.50
C ILE A 783 16.02 23.55 15.72
N PHE A 784 15.62 24.77 15.52
CA PHE A 784 15.16 25.65 16.60
C PHE A 784 13.74 25.30 17.09
N GLY A 785 13.02 24.37 16.41
CA GLY A 785 11.72 23.88 16.86
C GLY A 785 10.68 24.99 17.04
N ASP A 786 9.58 24.59 17.66
CA ASP A 786 8.54 25.51 18.13
C ASP A 786 8.72 25.73 19.65
N GLY A 787 8.50 26.94 20.13
CA GLY A 787 8.38 27.20 21.58
C GLY A 787 9.66 27.33 22.39
N ALA A 788 10.71 27.97 21.90
CA ALA A 788 11.88 28.29 22.72
C ALA A 788 11.54 29.34 23.80
N GLY A 789 11.29 28.88 25.03
CA GLY A 789 11.22 29.69 26.27
C GLY A 789 10.03 30.67 26.37
N SER A 790 9.53 30.83 27.58
CA SER A 790 8.41 31.75 27.89
C SER A 790 8.77 33.25 27.79
N ASP A 791 9.93 33.60 27.30
CA ASP A 791 10.43 34.99 27.19
C ASP A 791 10.62 35.36 25.69
N SER A 792 9.65 36.01 25.11
CA SER A 792 9.40 36.26 23.67
C SER A 792 10.32 37.27 22.99
N THR A 793 11.57 37.48 23.46
CA THR A 793 12.46 38.56 22.98
C THR A 793 13.82 38.10 22.41
N HIS A 794 14.08 36.81 22.30
CA HIS A 794 15.36 36.34 21.80
C HIS A 794 15.34 36.11 20.27
N THR A 795 16.25 36.77 19.57
CA THR A 795 16.57 36.47 18.17
C THR A 795 17.54 35.29 18.15
N LEU A 796 17.20 34.24 17.44
CA LEU A 796 18.06 33.06 17.26
C LEU A 796 18.96 33.26 16.05
N ASP A 797 20.27 33.04 16.24
CA ASP A 797 21.29 33.24 15.21
C ASP A 797 22.26 32.06 15.10
N GLU A 798 23.29 32.18 14.29
CA GLU A 798 24.33 31.17 14.07
C GLU A 798 25.16 30.88 15.30
N GLY A 799 25.09 31.72 16.33
CA GLY A 799 25.81 31.59 17.60
C GLY A 799 25.13 30.67 18.61
N GLN A 800 24.01 30.04 18.26
CA GLN A 800 23.18 29.29 19.19
C GLN A 800 22.85 27.89 18.65
N LEU A 801 22.67 26.89 19.52
CA LEU A 801 22.25 25.54 19.20
C LEU A 801 21.02 25.12 20.01
N TYR A 802 21.13 25.11 21.34
CA TYR A 802 20.05 24.76 22.24
C TYR A 802 19.68 25.94 23.12
N VAL A 803 18.43 26.34 23.09
CA VAL A 803 17.87 27.48 23.82
C VAL A 803 16.62 27.10 24.61
N GLY A 804 16.39 25.78 24.79
CA GLY A 804 15.19 25.26 25.45
C GLY A 804 14.00 25.01 24.48
N GLN A 805 14.27 24.93 23.18
CA GLN A 805 13.26 24.62 22.18
C GLN A 805 12.72 23.18 22.32
N SER A 806 11.45 22.96 21.92
CA SER A 806 10.89 21.61 21.80
C SER A 806 11.53 20.84 20.64
N LEU A 807 11.92 19.60 20.92
CA LEU A 807 12.51 18.68 19.96
C LEU A 807 11.64 17.42 19.82
N GLU A 808 10.33 17.56 19.99
CA GLU A 808 9.35 16.45 19.89
C GLU A 808 9.21 15.91 18.47
N ASN A 809 9.34 16.80 17.46
CA ASN A 809 9.33 16.37 16.08
C ASN A 809 10.56 15.53 15.76
N VAL A 810 10.37 14.28 15.34
CA VAL A 810 11.41 13.27 15.09
C VAL A 810 12.44 13.70 14.03
N TYR A 811 12.01 14.44 12.99
CA TYR A 811 12.91 15.02 11.99
C TYR A 811 13.81 16.10 12.60
N ILE A 812 13.21 17.06 13.29
CA ILE A 812 13.91 18.17 13.94
C ILE A 812 14.92 17.62 14.94
N ARG A 813 14.50 16.69 15.79
CA ARG A 813 15.34 16.03 16.79
C ARG A 813 16.54 15.32 16.14
N SER A 814 16.31 14.51 15.12
CA SER A 814 17.40 13.77 14.45
C SER A 814 18.40 14.70 13.76
N LYS A 815 17.95 15.84 13.19
CA LYS A 815 18.83 16.86 12.63
C LYS A 815 19.59 17.62 13.70
N PHE A 816 18.98 17.93 14.83
CA PHE A 816 19.64 18.52 15.99
C PHE A 816 20.75 17.59 16.51
N GLU A 817 20.49 16.32 16.73
CA GLU A 817 21.46 15.33 17.21
C GLU A 817 22.62 15.12 16.22
N SER A 818 22.34 15.11 14.92
CA SER A 818 23.39 15.02 13.90
C SER A 818 24.29 16.26 13.92
N GLU A 819 23.72 17.45 14.09
CA GLU A 819 24.48 18.69 14.22
C GLU A 819 25.35 18.72 15.50
N VAL A 820 24.80 18.25 16.63
CA VAL A 820 25.57 18.06 17.89
C VAL A 820 26.76 17.15 17.65
N ALA A 821 26.60 16.03 16.94
CA ALA A 821 27.70 15.10 16.66
C ALA A 821 28.82 15.76 15.83
N VAL A 822 28.48 16.55 14.81
CA VAL A 822 29.46 17.29 13.98
C VAL A 822 30.19 18.34 14.80
N LEU A 823 29.48 19.14 15.61
CA LEU A 823 30.09 20.18 16.44
C LEU A 823 30.98 19.61 17.55
N ARG A 824 30.63 18.45 18.12
CA ARG A 824 31.51 17.72 19.04
C ARG A 824 32.78 17.22 18.35
N ALA A 825 32.66 16.67 17.14
CA ALA A 825 33.82 16.24 16.35
C ALA A 825 34.73 17.41 15.97
N LYS A 826 34.18 18.62 15.73
CA LYS A 826 34.96 19.86 15.53
C LYS A 826 35.73 20.26 16.80
N LEU A 827 35.12 20.16 17.98
CA LEU A 827 35.79 20.37 19.25
C LEU A 827 36.95 19.39 19.49
N GLU A 828 36.85 18.16 18.91
CA GLU A 828 37.91 17.14 18.94
C GLU A 828 38.97 17.34 17.83
N GLY A 829 38.87 18.40 17.03
CA GLY A 829 39.86 18.78 16.02
C GLY A 829 39.54 18.40 14.57
N LEU A 830 38.33 17.90 14.28
CA LEU A 830 37.89 17.72 12.90
C LEU A 830 37.61 19.08 12.26
N GLU A 831 38.10 19.31 11.04
CA GLU A 831 37.71 20.46 10.24
C GLU A 831 36.29 20.22 9.72
N ALA A 832 35.31 20.89 10.33
CA ALA A 832 33.91 20.68 10.02
C ALA A 832 33.10 21.99 10.08
N THR A 833 32.08 22.08 9.21
CA THR A 833 31.16 23.23 9.11
C THR A 833 29.75 22.75 8.90
N VAL A 834 28.81 23.31 9.62
CA VAL A 834 27.38 23.03 9.53
C VAL A 834 26.70 24.13 8.71
N MET A 835 25.86 23.76 7.79
CA MET A 835 25.08 24.67 6.96
C MET A 835 23.58 24.40 7.14
N ARG A 836 22.90 25.29 7.87
CA ARG A 836 21.46 25.24 8.12
C ARG A 836 20.71 25.84 6.94
N VAL A 837 20.13 24.99 6.09
CA VAL A 837 19.37 25.43 4.92
C VAL A 837 17.91 25.73 5.28
N GLY A 838 17.26 26.56 4.47
CA GLY A 838 15.86 26.93 4.60
C GLY A 838 14.90 26.02 3.83
N ASN A 839 13.71 26.54 3.57
CA ASN A 839 12.72 25.85 2.75
C ASN A 839 13.16 25.87 1.29
N LEU A 840 13.64 24.72 0.81
CA LEU A 840 14.11 24.59 -0.57
C LEU A 840 12.93 24.66 -1.54
N THR A 841 12.96 25.66 -2.41
CA THR A 841 11.95 25.88 -3.43
C THR A 841 12.48 25.51 -4.82
N ASN A 842 11.72 25.84 -5.88
CA ASN A 842 12.11 25.65 -7.26
C ASN A 842 13.42 26.38 -7.58
N ARG A 843 14.06 26.01 -8.69
CA ARG A 843 15.24 26.74 -9.19
C ARG A 843 14.85 28.19 -9.51
N PHE A 844 15.70 29.11 -9.17
CA PHE A 844 15.53 30.52 -9.55
C PHE A 844 15.67 30.73 -11.06
N SER A 845 16.52 29.91 -11.68
CA SER A 845 16.89 30.04 -13.12
C SER A 845 15.76 29.72 -14.10
N ASP A 846 14.92 28.70 -13.83
CA ASP A 846 13.90 28.19 -14.77
C ASP A 846 12.59 27.72 -14.12
N LEU A 847 12.43 27.94 -12.83
CA LEU A 847 11.27 27.59 -12.01
C LEU A 847 10.98 26.08 -11.90
N LYS A 848 11.81 25.18 -12.41
CA LYS A 848 11.62 23.75 -12.25
C LYS A 848 11.75 23.31 -10.80
N PHE A 849 11.05 22.27 -10.43
CA PHE A 849 11.05 21.69 -9.08
C PHE A 849 11.37 20.19 -9.11
N GLN A 850 11.52 19.57 -7.93
CA GLN A 850 11.76 18.13 -7.82
C GLN A 850 10.56 17.33 -8.34
N LYS A 851 10.80 16.13 -8.89
CA LYS A 851 9.74 15.29 -9.43
C LYS A 851 8.72 14.83 -8.36
N ASN A 852 9.21 14.43 -7.19
CA ASN A 852 8.41 14.01 -6.05
C ASN A 852 7.95 15.21 -5.20
N TYR A 853 7.48 16.27 -5.84
CA TYR A 853 7.05 17.50 -5.15
C TYR A 853 5.87 17.25 -4.18
N GLN A 854 5.10 16.21 -4.41
CA GLN A 854 3.98 15.80 -3.56
C GLN A 854 4.44 15.44 -2.13
N ASP A 855 5.68 15.00 -1.95
CA ASP A 855 6.26 14.69 -0.63
C ASP A 855 6.80 15.93 0.10
N ASN A 856 6.83 17.10 -0.54
CA ASN A 856 7.38 18.32 0.06
C ASN A 856 6.39 18.93 1.05
N ALA A 857 6.74 18.97 2.34
CA ALA A 857 5.87 19.44 3.42
C ALA A 857 5.39 20.89 3.25
N GLY A 858 6.25 21.78 2.73
CA GLY A 858 5.87 23.17 2.45
C GLY A 858 4.80 23.27 1.36
N LEU A 859 4.93 22.48 0.30
CA LEU A 859 3.94 22.42 -0.77
C LEU A 859 2.64 21.76 -0.32
N LYS A 860 2.72 20.68 0.49
CA LYS A 860 1.52 20.06 1.08
C LYS A 860 0.70 21.08 1.86
N ARG A 861 1.36 21.89 2.67
CA ARG A 861 0.69 22.95 3.45
C ARG A 861 0.08 24.03 2.56
N LEU A 862 0.77 24.49 1.52
CA LEU A 862 0.21 25.45 0.55
C LEU A 862 -0.95 24.86 -0.25
N LYS A 863 -0.86 23.60 -0.68
CA LYS A 863 -1.95 22.87 -1.35
C LYS A 863 -3.17 22.77 -0.43
N ALA A 864 -2.95 22.46 0.83
CA ALA A 864 -4.03 22.36 1.82
C ALA A 864 -4.74 23.71 2.02
N PHE A 865 -4.03 24.83 2.11
CA PHE A 865 -4.65 26.16 2.13
C PHE A 865 -5.43 26.47 0.84
N ALA A 866 -4.85 26.15 -0.32
CA ALA A 866 -5.53 26.35 -1.61
C ALA A 866 -6.85 25.57 -1.70
N ASN A 867 -6.87 24.34 -1.20
CA ASN A 867 -8.04 23.47 -1.20
C ASN A 867 -9.12 23.91 -0.18
N LEU A 868 -8.69 24.34 1.02
CA LEU A 868 -9.60 24.86 2.04
C LEU A 868 -10.25 26.20 1.65
N GLY A 869 -9.54 27.03 0.88
CA GLY A 869 -10.00 28.38 0.53
C GLY A 869 -10.08 29.35 1.70
N VAL A 870 -9.66 28.95 2.90
CA VAL A 870 -9.72 29.74 4.15
C VAL A 870 -8.38 29.68 4.90
N PHE A 871 -8.16 30.67 5.76
CA PHE A 871 -6.99 30.69 6.66
C PHE A 871 -7.33 31.38 7.99
N PRO A 872 -6.65 31.08 9.10
CA PRO A 872 -6.87 31.76 10.36
C PRO A 872 -6.48 33.23 10.28
N ALA A 873 -7.42 34.13 10.58
CA ALA A 873 -7.17 35.58 10.52
C ALA A 873 -6.03 36.01 11.48
N GLU A 874 -5.90 35.33 12.59
CA GLU A 874 -4.87 35.53 13.61
C GLU A 874 -3.46 35.29 13.06
N TRP A 875 -3.32 34.41 12.06
CA TRP A 875 -2.03 34.10 11.46
C TRP A 875 -1.57 35.10 10.40
N GLY A 876 -2.51 35.83 9.79
CA GLY A 876 -2.21 36.73 8.67
C GLY A 876 -1.11 37.75 8.94
N PRO A 877 -1.06 38.42 10.12
CA PRO A 877 -0.01 39.35 10.48
C PRO A 877 1.30 38.69 10.96
N LEU A 878 1.23 37.44 11.42
CA LEU A 878 2.29 36.78 12.16
C LEU A 878 3.08 35.78 11.29
N LEU A 879 2.45 35.16 10.32
CA LEU A 879 3.06 34.16 9.47
C LEU A 879 3.83 34.79 8.31
N THR A 880 5.05 34.33 8.15
CA THR A 880 5.88 34.60 6.98
C THR A 880 6.25 33.29 6.30
N TYR A 881 6.59 33.35 5.03
CA TYR A 881 7.02 32.20 4.25
C TYR A 881 8.40 32.50 3.63
N GLU A 882 9.35 31.59 3.87
CA GLU A 882 10.71 31.72 3.37
C GLU A 882 10.84 30.89 2.07
N PHE A 883 11.44 31.50 1.05
CA PHE A 883 11.72 30.91 -0.24
C PHE A 883 13.22 30.85 -0.48
N SER A 884 13.81 29.65 -0.45
CA SER A 884 15.21 29.42 -0.77
C SER A 884 15.34 28.60 -2.06
N PRO A 885 15.53 29.26 -3.22
CA PRO A 885 15.72 28.55 -4.49
C PRO A 885 16.93 27.61 -4.41
N VAL A 886 16.71 26.33 -4.81
CA VAL A 886 17.69 25.25 -4.59
C VAL A 886 19.02 25.48 -5.31
N ASP A 887 18.99 26.01 -6.54
CA ASP A 887 20.19 26.31 -7.33
C ASP A 887 21.06 27.39 -6.67
N LEU A 888 20.44 28.41 -6.09
CA LEU A 888 21.13 29.47 -5.37
C LEU A 888 21.62 28.98 -4.00
N THR A 889 20.83 28.16 -3.29
CA THR A 889 21.24 27.55 -2.02
C THR A 889 22.49 26.69 -2.24
N ALA A 890 22.51 25.87 -3.30
CA ALA A 890 23.66 25.04 -3.63
C ALA A 890 24.91 25.85 -3.99
N GLN A 891 24.75 26.95 -4.74
CA GLN A 891 25.86 27.89 -5.02
C GLN A 891 26.40 28.54 -3.75
N ALA A 892 25.53 28.95 -2.83
CA ALA A 892 25.92 29.50 -1.54
C ALA A 892 26.68 28.47 -0.69
N VAL A 893 26.22 27.21 -0.66
CA VAL A 893 26.91 26.09 0.02
C VAL A 893 28.33 25.92 -0.49
N ILE A 894 28.51 25.84 -1.81
CA ILE A 894 29.84 25.67 -2.41
C ILE A 894 30.73 26.88 -2.15
N LYS A 895 30.22 28.10 -2.30
CA LYS A 895 30.99 29.32 -2.02
C LYS A 895 31.43 29.41 -0.55
N LEU A 896 30.56 29.12 0.39
CA LEU A 896 30.89 29.06 1.82
C LEU A 896 31.94 27.97 2.10
N ALA A 897 31.80 26.80 1.50
CA ALA A 897 32.78 25.72 1.64
C ALA A 897 34.17 26.11 1.08
N GLN A 898 34.22 26.87 -0.06
CA GLN A 898 35.48 27.42 -0.62
C GLN A 898 36.13 28.50 0.24
N HIS A 899 35.38 29.20 1.08
CA HIS A 899 35.86 30.28 1.92
C HIS A 899 35.68 29.94 3.43
N ASP A 900 35.79 28.68 3.77
CA ASP A 900 35.61 28.25 5.15
C ASP A 900 36.69 28.81 6.09
N HIS A 901 36.24 29.38 7.19
CA HIS A 901 37.11 29.94 8.20
C HIS A 901 37.19 29.02 9.42
N PRO A 902 38.39 28.69 9.93
CA PRO A 902 38.56 27.71 11.00
C PRO A 902 37.78 28.06 12.28
N ASP A 903 37.57 29.35 12.56
CA ASP A 903 36.85 29.81 13.73
C ASP A 903 35.31 29.77 13.57
N PHE A 904 34.80 29.69 12.36
CA PHE A 904 33.36 29.66 12.10
C PHE A 904 32.85 28.20 11.99
N SER A 905 31.69 27.94 12.56
CA SER A 905 31.20 26.57 12.70
C SER A 905 29.83 26.34 12.08
N VAL A 906 29.02 27.38 12.01
CA VAL A 906 27.65 27.30 11.51
C VAL A 906 27.35 28.48 10.60
N PHE A 907 26.65 28.21 9.50
CA PHE A 907 26.10 29.23 8.60
C PHE A 907 24.60 28.98 8.35
N HIS A 908 23.83 30.06 8.30
CA HIS A 908 22.43 30.05 7.86
C HIS A 908 22.37 30.28 6.34
N VAL A 909 22.05 29.23 5.59
CA VAL A 909 22.10 29.25 4.10
C VAL A 909 20.68 29.27 3.53
N TYR A 910 20.00 30.38 3.77
CA TYR A 910 18.64 30.62 3.25
C TYR A 910 18.41 32.10 2.97
N HIS A 911 17.35 32.37 2.20
CA HIS A 911 17.02 33.74 1.84
C HIS A 911 16.50 34.52 3.06
N HIS A 912 17.17 35.62 3.42
CA HIS A 912 16.93 36.41 4.63
C HIS A 912 15.60 37.17 4.66
N ARG A 913 14.94 37.36 3.51
CA ARG A 913 13.66 38.05 3.44
C ARG A 913 12.54 37.03 3.35
N GLU A 914 11.76 37.00 4.38
CA GLU A 914 10.53 36.23 4.43
C GLU A 914 9.39 37.01 3.77
N ILE A 915 8.54 36.31 3.05
CA ILE A 915 7.35 36.89 2.40
C ILE A 915 6.18 36.81 3.38
N PRO A 916 5.50 37.95 3.67
CA PRO A 916 4.30 37.88 4.51
C PRO A 916 3.25 36.93 3.92
N PHE A 917 2.66 36.08 4.76
CA PHE A 917 1.66 35.11 4.33
C PHE A 917 0.45 35.80 3.67
N SER A 918 0.16 37.06 4.03
CA SER A 918 -0.86 37.88 3.40
C SER A 918 -0.70 38.04 1.88
N GLN A 919 0.51 37.94 1.34
CA GLN A 919 0.72 37.94 -0.12
C GLN A 919 0.27 36.61 -0.75
N LEU A 920 0.51 35.48 -0.09
CA LEU A 920 0.04 34.16 -0.53
C LEU A 920 -1.48 34.07 -0.41
N THR A 921 -2.06 34.55 0.69
CA THR A 921 -3.54 34.54 0.86
C THR A 921 -4.25 35.33 -0.24
N GLN A 922 -3.65 36.43 -0.71
CA GLN A 922 -4.20 37.20 -1.85
C GLN A 922 -4.10 36.40 -3.16
N LEU A 923 -3.00 35.72 -3.42
CA LEU A 923 -2.80 34.92 -4.64
C LEU A 923 -3.74 33.71 -4.69
N PHE A 924 -3.89 33.03 -3.57
CA PHE A 924 -4.81 31.89 -3.41
C PHE A 924 -6.26 32.31 -3.17
N LYS A 925 -6.55 33.62 -3.03
CA LYS A 925 -7.88 34.19 -2.71
C LYS A 925 -8.50 33.57 -1.45
N LEU A 926 -7.68 33.32 -0.41
CA LEU A 926 -8.14 32.71 0.84
C LEU A 926 -8.99 33.69 1.66
N ALA A 927 -10.10 33.20 2.22
CA ALA A 927 -10.92 33.99 3.11
C ALA A 927 -10.42 33.90 4.57
N PRO A 928 -10.29 35.00 5.33
CA PRO A 928 -9.92 34.95 6.72
C PRO A 928 -11.09 34.42 7.58
N VAL A 929 -10.81 33.46 8.46
CA VAL A 929 -11.76 32.91 9.46
C VAL A 929 -11.09 32.89 10.84
N THR A 930 -11.85 32.66 11.91
CA THR A 930 -11.28 32.45 13.24
C THR A 930 -10.50 31.14 13.29
N LEU A 931 -9.50 31.03 14.16
CA LEU A 931 -8.72 29.80 14.33
C LEU A 931 -9.62 28.59 14.63
N GLU A 932 -10.62 28.74 15.50
CA GLU A 932 -11.60 27.70 15.81
C GLU A 932 -12.42 27.29 14.56
N ALA A 933 -12.86 28.24 13.75
CA ALA A 933 -13.58 27.95 12.51
C ALA A 933 -12.64 27.26 11.48
N PHE A 934 -11.39 27.66 11.40
CA PHE A 934 -10.39 27.02 10.55
C PHE A 934 -10.16 25.57 10.95
N ILE A 935 -9.97 25.28 12.24
CA ILE A 935 -9.78 23.91 12.74
C ILE A 935 -11.00 23.05 12.48
N ASN A 936 -12.21 23.62 12.67
CA ASN A 936 -13.43 22.91 12.34
C ASN A 936 -13.52 22.64 10.83
N GLU A 937 -13.11 23.59 9.98
CA GLU A 937 -13.07 23.40 8.52
C GLU A 937 -12.03 22.34 8.12
N VAL A 938 -10.84 22.35 8.72
CA VAL A 938 -9.83 21.29 8.53
C VAL A 938 -10.39 19.95 8.94
N LYS A 939 -11.02 19.81 10.10
CA LYS A 939 -11.64 18.57 10.58
C LYS A 939 -12.81 18.14 9.69
N LEU A 940 -13.67 19.07 9.25
CA LEU A 940 -14.79 18.80 8.35
C LEU A 940 -14.31 18.38 6.96
N THR A 941 -13.30 19.07 6.44
CA THR A 941 -12.75 18.81 5.11
C THR A 941 -11.88 17.53 5.12
N ALA A 942 -11.10 17.31 6.17
CA ALA A 942 -10.37 16.05 6.37
C ALA A 942 -11.28 14.83 6.54
N ASN A 943 -12.52 15.03 6.96
CA ASN A 943 -13.55 13.99 7.00
C ASN A 943 -14.24 13.78 5.62
N GLN A 944 -13.94 14.59 4.62
CA GLN A 944 -14.33 14.35 3.23
C GLN A 944 -13.28 13.44 2.59
N LEU A 945 -13.71 12.47 1.83
CA LEU A 945 -12.98 11.27 1.37
C LEU A 945 -11.64 11.51 0.68
N ASP A 946 -11.35 12.72 0.17
CA ASP A 946 -10.16 13.02 -0.64
C ASP A 946 -9.19 14.01 0.02
N GLN A 947 -9.35 14.33 1.31
CA GLN A 947 -8.64 15.48 1.91
C GLN A 947 -7.94 15.16 3.25
N ALA A 948 -7.62 13.89 3.52
CA ALA A 948 -6.82 13.51 4.69
C ALA A 948 -5.45 14.21 4.72
N HIS A 949 -4.88 14.51 3.56
CA HIS A 949 -3.63 15.29 3.43
C HIS A 949 -3.75 16.71 4.00
N ILE A 950 -4.95 17.29 4.08
CA ILE A 950 -5.20 18.59 4.73
C ILE A 950 -5.03 18.45 6.24
N TYR A 951 -5.51 17.38 6.83
CA TYR A 951 -5.29 17.09 8.25
C TYR A 951 -3.81 16.87 8.55
N GLU A 952 -3.12 16.07 7.71
CA GLU A 952 -1.68 15.85 7.82
C GLU A 952 -0.87 17.14 7.68
N ALA A 953 -1.28 18.04 6.79
CA ALA A 953 -0.62 19.33 6.59
C ALA A 953 -0.73 20.27 7.80
N PHE A 954 -1.71 20.05 8.68
CA PHE A 954 -2.01 20.87 9.83
C PHE A 954 -2.04 20.10 11.16
N ILE A 955 -1.60 18.82 11.17
CA ILE A 955 -1.69 17.94 12.34
C ILE A 955 -0.94 18.53 13.53
N ASP A 956 0.24 19.10 13.29
CA ASP A 956 1.05 19.77 14.32
C ASP A 956 0.29 20.94 14.96
N LEU A 957 -0.47 21.69 14.17
CA LEU A 957 -1.25 22.86 14.62
C LEU A 957 -2.54 22.47 15.35
N ILE A 958 -3.07 21.27 15.08
CA ILE A 958 -4.33 20.78 15.65
C ILE A 958 -4.09 20.11 17.02
N HIS A 959 -2.96 19.40 17.18
CA HIS A 959 -2.58 18.75 18.44
C HIS A 959 -2.07 19.72 19.51
N GLU A 960 -1.55 20.89 19.11
CA GLU A 960 -1.08 21.92 20.05
C GLU A 960 -2.21 22.70 20.75
N GLN A 961 -3.49 22.44 20.41
CA GLN A 961 -4.61 23.20 21.01
C GLN A 961 -4.89 22.97 22.49
N ASP A 962 -4.38 21.89 23.09
CA ASP A 962 -4.53 21.63 24.52
C ASP A 962 -3.49 22.35 25.39
N GLN A 963 -2.49 22.97 24.79
CA GLN A 963 -1.49 23.81 25.47
C GLN A 963 -1.31 25.09 24.66
N HIS A 964 -1.72 26.22 25.23
CA HIS A 964 -1.57 27.58 24.77
C HIS A 964 -0.63 27.75 23.56
N PHE A 965 -1.18 28.12 22.40
CA PHE A 965 -0.43 28.61 21.23
C PHE A 965 0.48 29.74 21.74
N SER A 966 1.72 29.41 22.09
CA SER A 966 2.66 30.40 22.52
C SER A 966 3.03 31.21 21.28
N GLN A 967 2.68 32.48 21.30
CA GLN A 967 3.00 33.48 20.26
C GLN A 967 4.52 33.77 20.18
N SER A 968 5.37 32.75 20.32
CA SER A 968 6.80 32.92 20.15
C SER A 968 7.17 32.72 18.69
N THR A 969 6.90 33.73 17.87
CA THR A 969 7.64 33.88 16.62
C THR A 969 9.09 34.27 17.03
N ASN A 970 9.93 33.29 17.28
CA ASN A 970 11.37 33.53 17.40
C ASN A 970 11.86 34.11 16.07
N ALA A 971 12.31 35.36 16.12
CA ALA A 971 12.94 35.95 14.95
C ALA A 971 14.25 35.20 14.69
N LEU A 972 14.38 34.57 13.54
CA LEU A 972 15.63 33.96 13.10
C LEU A 972 16.48 35.02 12.39
N SER A 973 17.72 35.27 12.88
CA SER A 973 18.66 36.10 12.18
C SER A 973 19.63 35.25 11.35
N SER A 974 19.99 35.76 10.19
CA SER A 974 21.05 35.26 9.32
C SER A 974 22.07 36.35 9.00
N ASP A 975 22.17 37.37 9.87
CA ASP A 975 22.95 38.57 9.60
C ASP A 975 24.46 38.26 9.43
N PHE A 976 24.99 37.32 10.22
CA PHE A 976 26.36 36.87 10.07
C PHE A 976 26.58 36.17 8.72
N SER A 977 25.77 35.21 8.38
CA SER A 977 25.91 34.46 7.13
C SER A 977 25.68 35.34 5.90
N MET A 978 24.77 36.29 5.98
CA MET A 978 24.51 37.25 4.91
C MET A 978 25.71 38.20 4.73
N TRP A 979 26.24 38.74 5.82
CA TRP A 979 27.43 39.54 5.77
C TRP A 979 28.58 38.75 5.13
N TYR A 980 28.82 37.50 5.57
CA TYR A 980 29.91 36.67 5.06
C TYR A 980 29.76 36.36 3.57
N LEU A 981 28.57 35.95 3.12
CA LEU A 981 28.25 35.68 1.71
C LEU A 981 28.50 36.92 0.83
N ASN A 982 28.08 38.12 1.31
CA ASN A 982 28.32 39.37 0.59
C ASN A 982 29.81 39.69 0.45
N GLN A 983 30.61 39.45 1.48
CA GLN A 983 32.08 39.68 1.44
C GLN A 983 32.79 38.73 0.46
N ILE A 984 32.28 37.51 0.29
CA ILE A 984 32.83 36.52 -0.67
C ILE A 984 32.14 36.57 -2.05
N GLY A 985 31.39 37.64 -2.31
CA GLY A 985 30.78 37.92 -3.63
C GLY A 985 29.60 37.02 -3.98
N PHE A 986 28.73 36.74 -3.01
CA PHE A 986 27.44 36.10 -3.23
C PHE A 986 26.33 36.94 -2.62
N ASP A 987 25.38 37.36 -3.47
CA ASP A 987 24.17 38.06 -3.08
C ASP A 987 22.92 37.25 -3.44
N TRP A 988 22.02 37.11 -2.49
CA TRP A 988 20.71 36.56 -2.76
C TRP A 988 19.91 37.50 -3.68
N PRO A 989 19.39 37.06 -4.82
CA PRO A 989 18.52 37.89 -5.64
C PRO A 989 17.23 38.21 -4.87
N LYS A 990 16.59 39.30 -5.26
CA LYS A 990 15.35 39.70 -4.63
C LYS A 990 14.23 38.72 -4.95
N ILE A 991 13.68 38.07 -3.94
CA ILE A 991 12.41 37.34 -4.01
C ILE A 991 11.29 38.37 -3.83
N ASP A 992 10.61 38.70 -4.92
CA ASP A 992 9.53 39.69 -4.94
C ASP A 992 8.17 39.05 -5.26
N ALA A 993 7.11 39.84 -5.23
CA ALA A 993 5.76 39.39 -5.56
C ALA A 993 5.62 38.76 -6.96
N ARG A 994 6.52 39.12 -7.90
CA ARG A 994 6.53 38.54 -9.24
C ARG A 994 7.02 37.08 -9.18
N TYR A 995 8.13 36.81 -8.48
CA TYR A 995 8.66 35.47 -8.32
C TYR A 995 7.62 34.59 -7.61
N VAL A 996 7.00 35.07 -6.54
CA VAL A 996 5.97 34.31 -5.81
C VAL A 996 4.78 34.00 -6.70
N LYS A 997 4.35 34.96 -7.54
CA LYS A 997 3.27 34.70 -8.50
C LYS A 997 3.67 33.68 -9.57
N GLU A 998 4.87 33.75 -10.08
CA GLU A 998 5.40 32.77 -11.05
C GLU A 998 5.52 31.39 -10.43
N TYR A 999 5.94 31.31 -9.16
CA TYR A 999 5.98 30.07 -8.36
C TYR A 999 4.59 29.45 -8.23
N VAL A 1000 3.59 30.21 -7.77
CA VAL A 1000 2.22 29.73 -7.60
C VAL A 1000 1.63 29.28 -8.96
N SER A 1001 1.87 30.04 -10.03
CA SER A 1001 1.39 29.72 -11.37
C SER A 1001 2.07 28.48 -11.97
N TYR A 1002 3.33 28.21 -11.62
CA TYR A 1002 4.03 26.99 -12.04
C TYR A 1002 3.33 25.75 -11.49
N PHE A 1003 3.02 25.72 -10.18
CA PHE A 1003 2.35 24.61 -9.55
C PHE A 1003 0.87 24.45 -9.97
N GLU A 1004 0.19 25.55 -10.29
CA GLU A 1004 -1.14 25.51 -10.92
C GLU A 1004 -1.07 24.83 -12.30
N LYS A 1005 -0.05 25.18 -13.11
CA LYS A 1005 0.14 24.62 -14.46
C LYS A 1005 0.43 23.12 -14.44
N ILE A 1006 1.14 22.61 -13.44
CA ILE A 1006 1.43 21.18 -13.29
C ILE A 1006 0.35 20.44 -12.48
N GLY A 1007 -0.78 21.08 -12.16
CA GLY A 1007 -1.95 20.48 -11.54
C GLY A 1007 -1.85 20.25 -10.02
N CYS A 1008 -0.89 20.89 -9.33
CA CYS A 1008 -0.76 20.76 -7.88
C CYS A 1008 -1.94 21.35 -7.12
N TRP A 1009 -2.48 22.47 -7.63
CA TRP A 1009 -3.73 23.13 -7.14
C TRP A 1009 -4.44 23.84 -8.25
N LYS A 1010 -5.74 24.15 -8.02
CA LYS A 1010 -6.52 25.04 -8.89
C LYS A 1010 -6.75 26.35 -8.13
N LEU A 1011 -6.36 27.48 -8.71
CA LEU A 1011 -6.71 28.78 -8.13
C LEU A 1011 -8.19 29.10 -8.39
N PRO A 1012 -8.90 29.70 -7.43
CA PRO A 1012 -10.26 30.17 -7.69
C PRO A 1012 -10.29 31.16 -8.85
N ALA A 1013 -11.26 31.01 -9.76
CA ALA A 1013 -11.42 31.83 -10.96
C ALA A 1013 -11.55 33.37 -10.71
#